data_337e016afcc1bc0518c04741223e078e
#
_entry.id   337e016afcc1bc0518c04741223e078e
#
_cell.length_a   1.000
_cell.length_b   1.000
_cell.length_c   1.000
_cell.angle_alpha   90.00
_cell.angle_beta   90.00
_cell.angle_gamma   90.00
#
_symmetry.space_group_name_H-M   'P 1'
#
loop_
_entity.id
_entity.type
_entity.pdbx_description
1 polymer ?
#
loop_
_entity_poly.entity_id
_entity_poly.type
_entity_poly.pdbx_seq_one_letter_code
_entity_poly.pdbx_strand_id
1 'polypeptide(L)'
;MFNRALTSLFGSRNERVLRQLSRSVTRINALESEFEKLGDDALRGKTDEFKQRIANGESLDKLLPEAFAVVREAAKRTLGMRHYDVQLIGGMVLHSGKIAEMRTGEGKTLVGTLPVYLNALAGNGVHVVTVNDYLARRDSAQMGKLYNFLGLNVGVVYPGMDHADKHAAYAADITYGTNNEFGFDYLRDNMALSKEQRYQRGLHYAIVDEVDSILIDEARTPLIISGPAEDSPQLYLAVNKIVPRMIRQPDEESSGDYWVDEKQKQVHLSEEGMQHADELLREDGVIEQDSGLYDSKNLAVVHHLNAALRANGIYQRDVDYIVRDGEVIIVDEFTGRTLAGRRWSDGLHQAVEAKEGVPIQRENQTLATVTFQNLFRMYKKLAGMTGTADTEAFEFQSIYGLEVVVIPTHMPMIRKDNSDMIFLSQDPKYRSVIEDIKDCHKRGQPVLVGTTSIEVSELLSGMLTKAKVVHEVLNAKQHEREAHIVAQAGAPGQVTIATNMAGRGTDIVLGGSLEAAMAALPADASEMDRQRVKAEWKKLHEQVLAAGGLHIIGTERHESRRIDNQLRGRSGRQGDPGSSRFYLSLEDNLLRIFGGEGLVRWMKRFGMKDDDALEDRMISRQIEKAQRKVEQHNFDIRKHLLEFDDVANDQRKVIYRQRDELLEGEDVSATVADIREDVVQSMVLAHVPPESIDEQWDLAGLERELESEFGLSLELKQWLEQQHEADAGAILTYVRGAVNEMFQAKETQIGSETMRQLEKHIMLTVVDNAWKDHLSNMDYLRQGIYLVGYAQQDPKQAFKRESFKLFSEMLERIKTEVVQMLARIRIRSEEEVAAMEAEQQRMAERLQKQMLATGGGAPVDAFASAAVEPSGAATGLAPRPQSDGPKVGRNDPCPCGSGKKYKHCHGQLA
;
A
#
# COMPACT_ATOMS: atom_id res chain seq x y z
N MET A 1 -10.30 -2.92 -42.93
CA MET A 1 -10.02 -1.88 -43.96
C MET A 1 -10.82 -0.62 -43.72
N PHE A 2 -12.12 -0.68 -43.47
CA PHE A 2 -13.01 0.49 -43.27
C PHE A 2 -12.55 1.43 -42.13
N ASN A 3 -12.18 0.88 -40.98
CA ASN A 3 -11.65 1.66 -39.85
C ASN A 3 -10.30 2.37 -40.18
N ARG A 4 -9.42 1.78 -41.00
CA ARG A 4 -8.18 2.44 -41.40
C ARG A 4 -8.43 3.60 -42.37
N ALA A 5 -9.43 3.48 -43.24
CA ALA A 5 -9.82 4.55 -44.16
C ALA A 5 -10.48 5.73 -43.41
N LEU A 6 -11.33 5.44 -42.43
CA LEU A 6 -11.93 6.48 -41.56
C LEU A 6 -10.85 7.18 -40.70
N THR A 7 -9.91 6.44 -40.13
CA THR A 7 -8.80 7.04 -39.37
C THR A 7 -7.90 7.91 -40.23
N SER A 8 -7.71 7.53 -41.50
CA SER A 8 -6.92 8.32 -42.45
C SER A 8 -7.62 9.64 -42.84
N LEU A 9 -8.97 9.68 -42.87
CA LEU A 9 -9.77 10.87 -43.24
C LEU A 9 -10.03 11.80 -42.04
N PHE A 10 -10.32 11.27 -40.87
CA PHE A 10 -10.75 12.02 -39.69
C PHE A 10 -9.72 12.15 -38.60
N GLY A 11 -8.57 11.48 -38.71
CA GLY A 11 -7.56 11.35 -37.68
C GLY A 11 -7.96 10.35 -36.57
N SER A 12 -7.00 9.93 -35.79
CA SER A 12 -7.22 9.13 -34.58
C SER A 12 -7.98 9.94 -33.49
N ARG A 13 -8.58 9.27 -32.52
CA ARG A 13 -9.19 9.94 -31.34
C ARG A 13 -8.19 10.87 -30.66
N ASN A 14 -6.97 10.39 -30.47
CA ASN A 14 -5.88 11.14 -29.88
C ASN A 14 -5.56 12.43 -30.68
N GLU A 15 -5.46 12.37 -31.99
CA GLU A 15 -5.20 13.56 -32.83
C GLU A 15 -6.32 14.59 -32.75
N ARG A 16 -7.59 14.15 -32.61
CA ARG A 16 -8.73 15.07 -32.46
C ARG A 16 -8.67 15.80 -31.11
N VAL A 17 -8.35 15.08 -30.03
CA VAL A 17 -8.16 15.66 -28.70
C VAL A 17 -7.02 16.69 -28.74
N LEU A 18 -5.88 16.34 -29.31
CA LEU A 18 -4.73 17.25 -29.44
C LEU A 18 -5.06 18.49 -30.24
N ARG A 19 -5.81 18.39 -31.37
CA ARG A 19 -6.25 19.55 -32.16
C ARG A 19 -7.20 20.46 -31.36
N GLN A 20 -8.06 19.89 -30.54
CA GLN A 20 -8.95 20.68 -29.68
C GLN A 20 -8.15 21.48 -28.64
N LEU A 21 -7.19 20.81 -27.97
CA LEU A 21 -6.35 21.41 -26.92
C LEU A 21 -5.41 22.48 -27.52
N SER A 22 -4.90 22.29 -28.74
CA SER A 22 -4.07 23.30 -29.44
C SER A 22 -4.74 24.67 -29.60
N ARG A 23 -6.06 24.73 -29.70
CA ARG A 23 -6.78 26.01 -29.71
C ARG A 23 -6.65 26.77 -28.39
N SER A 24 -6.64 26.06 -27.27
CA SER A 24 -6.43 26.66 -25.95
C SER A 24 -4.98 27.10 -25.79
N VAL A 25 -4.01 26.35 -26.33
CA VAL A 25 -2.61 26.77 -26.38
C VAL A 25 -2.47 28.13 -27.10
N THR A 26 -3.13 28.33 -28.23
CA THR A 26 -3.11 29.60 -28.94
C THR A 26 -3.62 30.75 -28.08
N ARG A 27 -4.65 30.53 -27.24
CA ARG A 27 -5.17 31.54 -26.31
C ARG A 27 -4.15 31.85 -25.22
N ILE A 28 -3.55 30.82 -24.63
CA ILE A 28 -2.51 30.96 -23.57
C ILE A 28 -1.33 31.74 -24.13
N ASN A 29 -0.85 31.40 -25.32
CA ASN A 29 0.25 32.11 -25.99
C ASN A 29 -0.09 33.59 -26.26
N ALA A 30 -1.31 33.93 -26.59
CA ALA A 30 -1.76 35.32 -26.79
C ALA A 30 -1.68 36.15 -25.50
N LEU A 31 -1.88 35.55 -24.35
CA LEU A 31 -1.81 36.21 -23.03
C LEU A 31 -0.37 36.40 -22.52
N GLU A 32 0.62 35.68 -23.06
CA GLU A 32 1.99 35.70 -22.55
C GLU A 32 2.58 37.12 -22.49
N SER A 33 2.41 37.91 -23.53
CA SER A 33 2.93 39.30 -23.59
C SER A 33 2.27 40.25 -22.60
N GLU A 34 1.08 39.97 -22.14
CA GLU A 34 0.36 40.73 -21.12
C GLU A 34 0.93 40.43 -19.73
N PHE A 35 1.07 39.14 -19.39
CA PHE A 35 1.58 38.72 -18.09
C PHE A 35 3.08 39.00 -17.93
N GLU A 36 3.87 38.99 -18.99
CA GLU A 36 5.31 39.36 -18.94
C GLU A 36 5.50 40.82 -18.49
N LYS A 37 4.57 41.71 -18.73
CA LYS A 37 4.62 43.13 -18.31
C LYS A 37 4.24 43.37 -16.88
N LEU A 38 3.62 42.39 -16.20
CA LEU A 38 3.20 42.54 -14.82
C LEU A 38 4.42 42.46 -13.88
N GLY A 39 4.44 43.32 -12.86
CA GLY A 39 5.35 43.18 -11.75
C GLY A 39 5.03 41.94 -10.90
N ASP A 40 5.98 41.52 -10.07
CA ASP A 40 5.84 40.29 -9.26
C ASP A 40 4.62 40.33 -8.33
N ASP A 41 4.34 41.46 -7.68
CA ASP A 41 3.16 41.60 -6.82
C ASP A 41 1.85 41.55 -7.61
N ALA A 42 1.81 42.12 -8.81
CA ALA A 42 0.63 42.08 -9.68
C ALA A 42 0.40 40.66 -10.22
N LEU A 43 1.45 39.91 -10.54
CA LEU A 43 1.37 38.52 -10.96
C LEU A 43 0.90 37.62 -9.80
N ARG A 44 1.40 37.84 -8.59
CA ARG A 44 0.95 37.14 -7.37
C ARG A 44 -0.53 37.45 -7.08
N GLY A 45 -0.94 38.72 -7.21
CA GLY A 45 -2.31 39.15 -6.96
C GLY A 45 -3.36 38.48 -7.88
N LYS A 46 -2.93 37.93 -9.02
CA LYS A 46 -3.81 37.11 -9.88
C LYS A 46 -4.37 35.86 -9.16
N THR A 47 -3.63 35.31 -8.23
CA THR A 47 -4.11 34.17 -7.41
C THR A 47 -5.36 34.56 -6.60
N ASP A 48 -5.33 35.70 -5.93
CA ASP A 48 -6.47 36.17 -5.14
C ASP A 48 -7.66 36.55 -6.04
N GLU A 49 -7.38 37.18 -7.20
CA GLU A 49 -8.40 37.46 -8.21
C GLU A 49 -9.09 36.17 -8.66
N PHE A 50 -8.34 35.14 -8.98
CA PHE A 50 -8.89 33.83 -9.42
C PHE A 50 -9.70 33.14 -8.31
N LYS A 51 -9.21 33.16 -7.07
CA LYS A 51 -9.96 32.64 -5.90
C LYS A 51 -11.31 33.36 -5.74
N GLN A 52 -11.35 34.68 -5.90
CA GLN A 52 -12.60 35.48 -5.86
C GLN A 52 -13.53 35.10 -7.02
N ARG A 53 -13.03 34.95 -8.23
CA ARG A 53 -13.84 34.56 -9.40
C ARG A 53 -14.46 33.18 -9.22
N ILE A 54 -13.70 32.23 -8.62
CA ILE A 54 -14.20 30.88 -8.27
C ILE A 54 -15.29 30.99 -7.20
N ALA A 55 -15.08 31.80 -6.16
CA ALA A 55 -16.09 32.03 -5.13
C ALA A 55 -17.39 32.65 -5.70
N ASN A 56 -17.29 33.44 -6.78
CA ASN A 56 -18.42 33.99 -7.53
C ASN A 56 -19.04 33.02 -8.54
N GLY A 57 -18.59 31.74 -8.55
CA GLY A 57 -19.18 30.67 -9.37
C GLY A 57 -18.55 30.48 -10.76
N GLU A 58 -17.39 31.09 -11.02
CA GLU A 58 -16.69 30.83 -12.29
C GLU A 58 -15.98 29.48 -12.25
N SER A 59 -16.11 28.71 -13.33
CA SER A 59 -15.51 27.37 -13.41
C SER A 59 -13.99 27.42 -13.66
N LEU A 60 -13.26 26.43 -13.15
CA LEU A 60 -11.82 26.28 -13.39
C LEU A 60 -11.48 26.20 -14.88
N ASP A 61 -12.33 25.59 -15.69
CA ASP A 61 -12.14 25.50 -17.16
C ASP A 61 -12.10 26.84 -17.85
N LYS A 62 -12.88 27.84 -17.38
CA LYS A 62 -12.86 29.21 -17.91
C LYS A 62 -11.61 29.96 -17.52
N LEU A 63 -11.10 29.70 -16.29
CA LEU A 63 -9.88 30.33 -15.78
C LEU A 63 -8.60 29.68 -16.36
N LEU A 64 -8.68 28.46 -16.88
CA LEU A 64 -7.53 27.70 -17.33
C LEU A 64 -6.54 28.46 -18.22
N PRO A 65 -6.96 29.22 -19.27
CA PRO A 65 -6.00 29.91 -20.13
C PRO A 65 -5.21 31.00 -19.39
N GLU A 66 -5.86 31.75 -18.52
CA GLU A 66 -5.22 32.81 -17.72
C GLU A 66 -4.32 32.22 -16.66
N ALA A 67 -4.81 31.19 -15.90
CA ALA A 67 -4.05 30.52 -14.87
C ALA A 67 -2.77 29.86 -15.43
N PHE A 68 -2.87 29.21 -16.59
CA PHE A 68 -1.70 28.60 -17.24
C PHE A 68 -0.70 29.64 -17.74
N ALA A 69 -1.14 30.77 -18.22
CA ALA A 69 -0.26 31.88 -18.60
C ALA A 69 0.46 32.47 -17.37
N VAL A 70 -0.24 32.64 -16.25
CA VAL A 70 0.36 33.06 -14.95
C VAL A 70 1.43 32.07 -14.48
N VAL A 71 1.12 30.75 -14.47
CA VAL A 71 2.08 29.72 -14.06
C VAL A 71 3.29 29.68 -15.00
N ARG A 72 3.09 29.82 -16.31
CA ARG A 72 4.18 29.87 -17.28
C ARG A 72 5.14 31.02 -17.00
N GLU A 73 4.62 32.23 -16.77
CA GLU A 73 5.44 33.41 -16.48
C GLU A 73 6.13 33.27 -15.10
N ALA A 74 5.41 32.79 -14.08
CA ALA A 74 5.99 32.51 -12.78
C ALA A 74 7.13 31.48 -12.85
N ALA A 75 6.97 30.39 -13.63
CA ALA A 75 8.01 29.39 -13.84
C ALA A 75 9.26 29.97 -14.52
N LYS A 76 9.07 30.87 -15.47
CA LYS A 76 10.17 31.61 -16.14
C LYS A 76 10.96 32.46 -15.15
N ARG A 77 10.26 33.16 -14.24
CA ARG A 77 10.90 34.03 -13.23
C ARG A 77 11.58 33.25 -12.11
N THR A 78 10.91 32.22 -11.59
CA THR A 78 11.38 31.52 -10.37
C THR A 78 12.31 30.35 -10.66
N LEU A 79 12.08 29.63 -11.76
CA LEU A 79 12.80 28.42 -12.12
C LEU A 79 13.70 28.61 -13.36
N GLY A 80 13.57 29.72 -14.10
CA GLY A 80 14.23 29.93 -15.40
C GLY A 80 13.67 29.02 -16.50
N MET A 81 12.50 28.42 -16.29
CA MET A 81 11.93 27.40 -17.20
C MET A 81 10.59 27.91 -17.78
N ARG A 82 10.52 28.00 -19.10
CA ARG A 82 9.28 28.33 -19.79
C ARG A 82 8.61 27.07 -20.31
N HIS A 83 7.34 26.87 -19.99
CA HIS A 83 6.58 25.71 -20.50
C HIS A 83 6.46 25.75 -22.04
N TYR A 84 6.73 24.62 -22.68
CA TYR A 84 6.51 24.42 -24.12
C TYR A 84 5.03 24.19 -24.41
N ASP A 85 4.63 24.36 -25.66
CA ASP A 85 3.23 24.17 -26.08
C ASP A 85 2.73 22.74 -25.83
N VAL A 86 3.58 21.72 -26.04
CA VAL A 86 3.27 20.32 -25.72
C VAL A 86 3.06 20.10 -24.21
N GLN A 87 3.79 20.86 -23.37
CA GLN A 87 3.64 20.81 -21.91
C GLN A 87 2.34 21.48 -21.46
N LEU A 88 1.90 22.55 -22.10
CA LEU A 88 0.56 23.13 -21.85
C LEU A 88 -0.55 22.13 -22.19
N ILE A 89 -0.40 21.38 -23.31
CA ILE A 89 -1.33 20.29 -23.66
C ILE A 89 -1.33 19.23 -22.56
N GLY A 90 -0.17 18.82 -22.05
CA GLY A 90 -0.04 17.89 -20.94
C GLY A 90 -0.77 18.35 -19.68
N GLY A 91 -0.59 19.61 -19.29
CA GLY A 91 -1.29 20.21 -18.16
C GLY A 91 -2.81 20.23 -18.33
N MET A 92 -3.33 20.50 -19.56
CA MET A 92 -4.76 20.44 -19.85
C MET A 92 -5.32 19.01 -19.78
N VAL A 93 -4.56 18.02 -20.26
CA VAL A 93 -4.94 16.60 -20.15
C VAL A 93 -5.06 16.20 -18.69
N LEU A 94 -4.09 16.54 -17.86
CA LEU A 94 -4.09 16.28 -16.41
C LEU A 94 -5.26 16.99 -15.71
N HIS A 95 -5.53 18.27 -16.07
CA HIS A 95 -6.67 18.98 -15.51
C HIS A 95 -8.00 18.32 -15.85
N SER A 96 -8.10 17.66 -17.00
CA SER A 96 -9.30 16.93 -17.45
C SER A 96 -9.52 15.59 -16.75
N GLY A 97 -8.68 15.20 -15.76
CA GLY A 97 -8.77 13.90 -15.10
C GLY A 97 -8.38 12.75 -16.03
N LYS A 98 -7.30 12.89 -16.78
CA LYS A 98 -6.79 11.90 -17.73
C LYS A 98 -5.32 11.63 -17.50
N ILE A 99 -4.78 10.60 -18.16
CA ILE A 99 -3.36 10.30 -18.16
C ILE A 99 -2.69 11.03 -19.34
N ALA A 100 -1.70 11.84 -19.00
CA ALA A 100 -0.80 12.46 -19.96
C ALA A 100 0.39 11.53 -20.20
N GLU A 101 0.41 10.81 -21.32
CA GLU A 101 1.60 10.09 -21.72
C GLU A 101 2.57 11.05 -22.39
N MET A 102 3.63 11.40 -21.66
CA MET A 102 4.73 12.22 -22.14
C MET A 102 6.02 11.46 -21.97
N ARG A 103 6.80 11.34 -23.01
CA ARG A 103 8.07 10.62 -22.97
C ARG A 103 8.97 11.10 -21.85
N THR A 104 9.81 10.21 -21.35
CA THR A 104 10.79 10.55 -20.31
C THR A 104 11.69 11.67 -20.81
N GLY A 105 11.99 12.66 -19.97
CA GLY A 105 12.78 13.84 -20.36
C GLY A 105 11.96 15.00 -20.92
N GLU A 106 10.63 14.89 -21.11
CA GLU A 106 9.76 15.97 -21.59
C GLU A 106 9.30 16.94 -20.48
N GLY A 107 9.87 16.86 -19.28
CA GLY A 107 9.61 17.78 -18.18
C GLY A 107 8.27 17.58 -17.49
N LYS A 108 7.82 16.33 -17.26
CA LYS A 108 6.56 16.01 -16.62
C LYS A 108 6.34 16.73 -15.28
N THR A 109 7.37 16.80 -14.44
CA THR A 109 7.31 17.51 -13.13
C THR A 109 6.91 18.98 -13.29
N LEU A 110 7.47 19.67 -14.30
CA LEU A 110 7.11 21.05 -14.64
C LEU A 110 5.69 21.14 -15.19
N VAL A 111 5.25 20.18 -16.02
CA VAL A 111 3.88 20.09 -16.55
C VAL A 111 2.86 19.99 -15.42
N GLY A 112 3.16 19.20 -14.39
CA GLY A 112 2.31 19.03 -13.21
C GLY A 112 1.99 20.35 -12.52
N THR A 113 2.87 21.35 -12.61
CA THR A 113 2.64 22.66 -11.94
C THR A 113 1.39 23.39 -12.46
N LEU A 114 1.06 23.23 -13.73
CA LEU A 114 -0.07 23.89 -14.38
C LEU A 114 -1.43 23.46 -13.76
N PRO A 115 -1.80 22.18 -13.81
CA PRO A 115 -3.06 21.73 -13.25
C PRO A 115 -3.07 21.73 -11.71
N VAL A 116 -1.93 21.56 -11.05
CA VAL A 116 -1.82 21.64 -9.60
C VAL A 116 -2.21 23.04 -9.13
N TYR A 117 -1.61 24.09 -9.70
CA TYR A 117 -1.96 25.46 -9.38
C TYR A 117 -3.45 25.73 -9.60
N LEU A 118 -3.98 25.42 -10.79
CA LEU A 118 -5.37 25.67 -11.14
C LEU A 118 -6.37 24.98 -10.19
N ASN A 119 -6.12 23.72 -9.83
CA ASN A 119 -7.01 22.99 -8.93
C ASN A 119 -6.84 23.40 -7.46
N ALA A 120 -5.64 23.86 -7.04
CA ALA A 120 -5.39 24.38 -5.70
C ALA A 120 -6.17 25.67 -5.41
N LEU A 121 -6.49 26.48 -6.43
CA LEU A 121 -7.30 27.68 -6.28
C LEU A 121 -8.69 27.43 -5.66
N ALA A 122 -9.21 26.21 -5.79
CA ALA A 122 -10.48 25.82 -5.20
C ALA A 122 -10.45 25.64 -3.67
N GLY A 123 -9.27 25.64 -3.05
CA GLY A 123 -9.10 25.53 -1.60
C GLY A 123 -9.34 24.14 -0.97
N ASN A 124 -9.61 23.12 -1.81
CA ASN A 124 -9.94 21.76 -1.34
C ASN A 124 -8.72 20.87 -1.13
N GLY A 125 -7.51 21.37 -1.37
CA GLY A 125 -6.26 20.60 -1.35
C GLY A 125 -6.01 19.79 -2.63
N VAL A 126 -4.73 19.72 -3.03
CA VAL A 126 -4.27 18.95 -4.18
C VAL A 126 -3.16 18.01 -3.71
N HIS A 127 -3.27 16.74 -4.00
CA HIS A 127 -2.25 15.74 -3.71
C HIS A 127 -1.41 15.45 -4.95
N VAL A 128 -0.08 15.55 -4.80
CA VAL A 128 0.88 15.17 -5.83
C VAL A 128 1.59 13.90 -5.35
N VAL A 129 1.26 12.79 -6.02
CA VAL A 129 1.69 11.45 -5.60
C VAL A 129 2.94 11.06 -6.36
N THR A 130 3.99 10.67 -5.65
CA THR A 130 5.27 10.23 -6.21
C THR A 130 5.58 8.79 -5.79
N VAL A 131 6.51 8.13 -6.49
CA VAL A 131 6.89 6.73 -6.22
C VAL A 131 7.79 6.55 -4.99
N ASN A 132 8.44 7.61 -4.50
CA ASN A 132 9.28 7.57 -3.31
C ASN A 132 9.37 8.92 -2.62
N ASP A 133 9.81 8.94 -1.37
CA ASP A 133 9.94 10.13 -0.52
C ASP A 133 11.05 11.09 -0.99
N TYR A 134 12.11 10.58 -1.60
CA TYR A 134 13.15 11.42 -2.19
C TYR A 134 12.57 12.34 -3.28
N LEU A 135 11.78 11.78 -4.21
CA LEU A 135 11.11 12.56 -5.25
C LEU A 135 10.10 13.54 -4.66
N ALA A 136 9.31 13.09 -3.66
CA ALA A 136 8.35 13.97 -2.99
C ALA A 136 9.03 15.21 -2.41
N ARG A 137 10.14 15.02 -1.69
CA ARG A 137 10.92 16.14 -1.08
C ARG A 137 11.61 17.01 -2.14
N ARG A 138 12.26 16.39 -3.13
CA ARG A 138 12.96 17.12 -4.21
C ARG A 138 11.98 17.98 -5.00
N ASP A 139 10.88 17.40 -5.46
CA ASP A 139 9.95 18.07 -6.35
C ASP A 139 9.12 19.11 -5.61
N SER A 140 8.72 18.87 -4.35
CA SER A 140 8.09 19.88 -3.50
C SER A 140 9.01 21.08 -3.23
N ALA A 141 10.31 20.84 -2.99
CA ALA A 141 11.28 21.91 -2.76
C ALA A 141 11.54 22.72 -4.04
N GLN A 142 11.62 22.06 -5.20
CA GLN A 142 11.90 22.73 -6.48
C GLN A 142 10.67 23.46 -7.01
N MET A 143 9.51 22.78 -7.12
CA MET A 143 8.28 23.38 -7.64
C MET A 143 7.61 24.30 -6.61
N GLY A 144 7.86 24.08 -5.32
CA GLY A 144 7.40 24.95 -4.24
C GLY A 144 7.85 26.40 -4.39
N LYS A 145 9.01 26.66 -5.01
CA LYS A 145 9.45 28.03 -5.32
C LYS A 145 8.44 28.78 -6.19
N LEU A 146 7.87 28.09 -7.17
CA LEU A 146 6.84 28.62 -8.07
C LEU A 146 5.51 28.83 -7.34
N TYR A 147 5.06 27.84 -6.57
CA TYR A 147 3.79 27.91 -5.87
C TYR A 147 3.80 28.99 -4.78
N ASN A 148 4.87 29.04 -3.98
CA ASN A 148 5.05 30.06 -2.96
C ASN A 148 5.13 31.47 -3.55
N PHE A 149 5.81 31.62 -4.70
CA PHE A 149 5.84 32.91 -5.42
C PHE A 149 4.41 33.34 -5.82
N LEU A 150 3.54 32.43 -6.18
CA LEU A 150 2.13 32.68 -6.52
C LEU A 150 1.22 32.72 -5.28
N GLY A 151 1.75 32.60 -4.05
CA GLY A 151 0.97 32.71 -2.82
C GLY A 151 0.23 31.45 -2.40
N LEU A 152 0.64 30.26 -2.88
CA LEU A 152 0.13 28.96 -2.44
C LEU A 152 1.13 28.24 -1.54
N ASN A 153 0.62 27.58 -0.51
CA ASN A 153 1.45 26.83 0.44
C ASN A 153 1.65 25.40 -0.02
N VAL A 154 2.85 24.85 0.23
CA VAL A 154 3.24 23.47 -0.14
C VAL A 154 3.66 22.71 1.10
N GLY A 155 3.03 21.56 1.33
CA GLY A 155 3.42 20.57 2.32
C GLY A 155 4.03 19.32 1.65
N VAL A 156 4.79 18.57 2.43
CA VAL A 156 5.33 17.25 2.01
C VAL A 156 5.15 16.27 3.16
N VAL A 157 4.62 15.08 2.84
CA VAL A 157 4.45 13.98 3.78
C VAL A 157 5.40 12.85 3.45
N TYR A 158 6.05 12.32 4.50
CA TYR A 158 7.03 11.25 4.41
C TYR A 158 7.03 10.42 5.70
N PRO A 159 7.62 9.20 5.70
CA PRO A 159 7.65 8.34 6.87
C PRO A 159 8.35 8.97 8.08
N GLY A 160 7.77 8.78 9.28
CA GLY A 160 8.38 9.23 10.52
C GLY A 160 8.15 10.69 10.89
N MET A 161 7.27 11.41 10.20
CA MET A 161 6.83 12.75 10.61
C MET A 161 6.03 12.70 11.89
N ASP A 162 6.17 13.72 12.74
CA ASP A 162 5.30 13.88 13.89
C ASP A 162 3.88 14.31 13.50
N HIS A 163 2.96 14.26 14.47
CA HIS A 163 1.55 14.52 14.21
C HIS A 163 1.30 15.97 13.77
N ALA A 164 1.95 16.94 14.40
CA ALA A 164 1.72 18.36 14.14
C ALA A 164 2.23 18.77 12.75
N ASP A 165 3.42 18.31 12.37
CA ASP A 165 4.02 18.58 11.06
C ASP A 165 3.21 17.92 9.94
N LYS A 166 2.74 16.69 10.16
CA LYS A 166 1.92 15.98 9.19
C LYS A 166 0.58 16.67 8.98
N HIS A 167 -0.07 17.10 10.06
CA HIS A 167 -1.32 17.86 9.99
C HIS A 167 -1.11 19.19 9.24
N ALA A 168 -0.03 19.93 9.52
CA ALA A 168 0.31 21.15 8.81
C ALA A 168 0.58 20.92 7.32
N ALA A 169 1.22 19.79 6.97
CA ALA A 169 1.48 19.42 5.57
C ALA A 169 0.19 19.13 4.80
N TYR A 170 -0.79 18.48 5.40
CA TYR A 170 -2.11 18.25 4.78
C TYR A 170 -2.99 19.49 4.77
N ALA A 171 -2.77 20.44 5.68
CA ALA A 171 -3.47 21.73 5.69
C ALA A 171 -3.01 22.67 4.56
N ALA A 172 -1.85 22.40 3.93
CA ALA A 172 -1.34 23.18 2.80
C ALA A 172 -2.26 23.09 1.57
N ASP A 173 -2.16 24.07 0.64
CA ASP A 173 -2.91 24.06 -0.61
C ASP A 173 -2.53 22.86 -1.50
N ILE A 174 -1.25 22.46 -1.45
CA ILE A 174 -0.65 21.40 -2.24
C ILE A 174 0.16 20.50 -1.32
N THR A 175 -0.10 19.19 -1.34
CA THR A 175 0.64 18.21 -0.54
C THR A 175 1.31 17.19 -1.43
N TYR A 176 2.64 17.10 -1.33
CA TYR A 176 3.44 16.06 -1.97
C TYR A 176 3.62 14.87 -1.03
N GLY A 177 3.61 13.66 -1.56
CA GLY A 177 3.84 12.46 -0.77
C GLY A 177 3.89 11.21 -1.64
N THR A 178 4.19 10.07 -1.01
CA THR A 178 4.13 8.78 -1.71
C THR A 178 2.72 8.21 -1.68
N ASN A 179 2.42 7.32 -2.63
CA ASN A 179 1.18 6.55 -2.63
C ASN A 179 0.95 5.81 -1.30
N ASN A 180 2.02 5.27 -0.70
CA ASN A 180 1.96 4.56 0.58
C ASN A 180 1.56 5.51 1.73
N GLU A 181 2.19 6.69 1.84
CA GLU A 181 1.84 7.64 2.89
C GLU A 181 0.39 8.12 2.80
N PHE A 182 -0.07 8.51 1.60
CA PHE A 182 -1.46 8.90 1.42
C PHE A 182 -2.44 7.78 1.77
N GLY A 183 -2.11 6.54 1.44
CA GLY A 183 -2.95 5.41 1.74
C GLY A 183 -2.93 4.99 3.21
N PHE A 184 -1.77 4.96 3.85
CA PHE A 184 -1.68 4.67 5.28
C PHE A 184 -2.31 5.78 6.12
N ASP A 185 -2.15 7.04 5.73
CA ASP A 185 -2.80 8.14 6.44
C ASP A 185 -4.33 8.11 6.26
N TYR A 186 -4.83 7.73 5.08
CA TYR A 186 -6.25 7.46 4.89
C TYR A 186 -6.76 6.38 5.86
N LEU A 187 -6.03 5.29 6.01
CA LEU A 187 -6.41 4.23 6.96
C LEU A 187 -6.34 4.72 8.42
N ARG A 188 -5.30 5.47 8.81
CA ARG A 188 -5.15 6.05 10.16
C ARG A 188 -6.28 7.03 10.49
N ASP A 189 -6.66 7.89 9.53
CA ASP A 189 -7.75 8.85 9.69
C ASP A 189 -9.09 8.16 9.94
N ASN A 190 -9.28 6.99 9.32
CA ASN A 190 -10.48 6.19 9.54
C ASN A 190 -10.42 5.30 10.80
N MET A 191 -9.31 5.31 11.53
CA MET A 191 -9.16 4.69 12.86
C MET A 191 -9.05 5.75 13.98
N ALA A 192 -9.05 7.04 13.66
CA ALA A 192 -8.91 8.14 14.61
C ALA A 192 -10.12 8.22 15.54
N LEU A 193 -9.91 8.45 16.84
CA LEU A 193 -10.97 8.55 17.86
C LEU A 193 -11.52 9.97 18.02
N SER A 194 -10.85 10.96 17.43
CA SER A 194 -11.30 12.36 17.43
C SER A 194 -10.97 13.05 16.12
N LYS A 195 -11.63 14.18 15.84
CA LYS A 195 -11.39 14.98 14.63
C LYS A 195 -9.96 15.50 14.55
N GLU A 196 -9.39 15.88 15.69
CA GLU A 196 -8.06 16.47 15.81
C GLU A 196 -6.95 15.47 15.47
N GLN A 197 -7.24 14.18 15.56
CA GLN A 197 -6.30 13.13 15.20
C GLN A 197 -6.23 12.87 13.69
N ARG A 198 -7.18 13.41 12.92
CA ARG A 198 -7.20 13.24 11.45
C ARG A 198 -6.24 14.20 10.77
N TYR A 199 -5.60 13.71 9.73
CA TYR A 199 -4.65 14.49 8.92
C TYR A 199 -5.28 15.06 7.65
N GLN A 200 -6.03 14.22 6.89
CA GLN A 200 -6.50 14.55 5.54
C GLN A 200 -7.80 15.36 5.57
N ARG A 201 -7.90 16.34 4.65
CA ARG A 201 -9.11 17.15 4.48
C ARG A 201 -10.12 16.57 3.50
N GLY A 202 -9.83 15.41 2.93
CA GLY A 202 -10.61 14.73 1.91
C GLY A 202 -9.83 14.53 0.61
N LEU A 203 -10.37 13.66 -0.26
CA LEU A 203 -9.73 13.21 -1.49
C LEU A 203 -10.32 13.96 -2.69
N HIS A 204 -9.85 15.19 -2.94
CA HIS A 204 -10.42 16.05 -3.98
C HIS A 204 -9.77 15.86 -5.34
N TYR A 205 -8.47 16.19 -5.47
CA TYR A 205 -7.73 16.05 -6.71
C TYR A 205 -6.36 15.44 -6.45
N ALA A 206 -6.02 14.40 -7.23
CA ALA A 206 -4.69 13.82 -7.21
C ALA A 206 -4.07 13.81 -8.61
N ILE A 207 -2.78 14.14 -8.66
CA ILE A 207 -1.91 13.84 -9.80
C ILE A 207 -0.94 12.77 -9.36
N VAL A 208 -0.92 11.66 -10.10
CA VAL A 208 -0.02 10.53 -9.86
C VAL A 208 1.12 10.62 -10.86
N ASP A 209 2.34 10.89 -10.37
CA ASP A 209 3.54 10.83 -11.19
C ASP A 209 3.99 9.37 -11.35
N GLU A 210 4.51 9.01 -12.51
CA GLU A 210 4.80 7.62 -12.89
C GLU A 210 3.60 6.70 -12.59
N VAL A 211 2.42 7.10 -13.08
CA VAL A 211 1.12 6.49 -12.80
C VAL A 211 1.08 4.98 -13.09
N ASP A 212 1.82 4.52 -14.05
CA ASP A 212 1.96 3.11 -14.40
C ASP A 212 2.71 2.29 -13.33
N SER A 213 3.66 2.89 -12.60
CA SER A 213 4.27 2.23 -11.46
C SER A 213 3.28 2.05 -10.32
N ILE A 214 2.60 3.13 -9.97
CA ILE A 214 1.76 3.16 -8.78
C ILE A 214 0.46 2.38 -9.01
N LEU A 215 -0.23 2.62 -10.15
CA LEU A 215 -1.54 2.03 -10.39
C LEU A 215 -1.52 0.66 -11.08
N ILE A 216 -0.37 0.22 -11.59
CA ILE A 216 -0.22 -1.10 -12.22
C ILE A 216 0.75 -1.98 -11.43
N ASP A 217 2.03 -1.57 -11.27
CA ASP A 217 3.05 -2.45 -10.67
C ASP A 217 2.83 -2.64 -9.17
N GLU A 218 2.63 -1.56 -8.42
CA GLU A 218 2.46 -1.59 -6.98
C GLU A 218 1.04 -2.00 -6.57
N ALA A 219 0.07 -1.89 -7.49
CA ALA A 219 -1.34 -2.23 -7.25
C ALA A 219 -1.63 -3.75 -7.23
N ARG A 220 -0.64 -4.58 -6.91
CA ARG A 220 -0.77 -6.04 -6.74
C ARG A 220 -1.10 -6.44 -5.31
N THR A 221 -0.74 -5.60 -4.33
CA THR A 221 -0.96 -5.85 -2.91
C THR A 221 -1.73 -4.70 -2.28
N PRO A 222 -2.66 -4.97 -1.36
CA PRO A 222 -3.33 -3.91 -0.62
C PRO A 222 -2.40 -3.28 0.43
N LEU A 223 -2.74 -2.08 0.86
CA LEU A 223 -2.18 -1.47 2.07
C LEU A 223 -2.91 -2.06 3.28
N ILE A 224 -2.16 -2.54 4.26
CA ILE A 224 -2.69 -3.19 5.45
C ILE A 224 -2.06 -2.56 6.69
N ILE A 225 -2.88 -2.17 7.65
CA ILE A 225 -2.47 -1.90 9.01
C ILE A 225 -2.85 -3.13 9.83
N SER A 226 -1.87 -3.76 10.45
CA SER A 226 -2.07 -4.92 11.31
C SER A 226 -1.69 -4.59 12.76
N GLY A 227 -2.33 -5.28 13.69
CA GLY A 227 -2.04 -5.21 15.11
C GLY A 227 -2.18 -6.59 15.76
N PRO A 228 -1.80 -6.74 17.03
CA PRO A 228 -1.93 -8.02 17.73
C PRO A 228 -3.41 -8.41 17.82
N ALA A 229 -3.72 -9.66 17.43
CA ALA A 229 -5.04 -10.24 17.62
C ALA A 229 -5.25 -10.61 19.10
N GLU A 230 -6.50 -10.61 19.53
CA GLU A 230 -6.94 -11.22 20.78
C GLU A 230 -7.05 -12.74 20.59
N ASP A 231 -5.91 -13.41 20.42
CA ASP A 231 -5.90 -14.80 20.03
C ASP A 231 -6.06 -15.77 21.18
N SER A 232 -6.71 -16.85 20.82
CA SER A 232 -6.77 -18.08 21.61
C SER A 232 -5.71 -19.07 21.11
N PRO A 233 -4.50 -19.11 21.69
CA PRO A 233 -3.51 -20.16 21.38
C PRO A 233 -4.07 -21.56 21.56
N GLN A 234 -5.16 -21.66 22.32
CA GLN A 234 -5.88 -22.89 22.63
C GLN A 234 -6.50 -23.52 21.37
N LEU A 235 -6.98 -22.73 20.41
CA LEU A 235 -7.56 -23.26 19.18
C LEU A 235 -6.50 -23.92 18.30
N TYR A 236 -5.30 -23.31 18.17
CA TYR A 236 -4.18 -23.94 17.46
C TYR A 236 -3.77 -25.27 18.10
N LEU A 237 -3.71 -25.33 19.42
CA LEU A 237 -3.38 -26.56 20.14
C LEU A 237 -4.49 -27.61 20.00
N ALA A 238 -5.75 -27.23 20.05
CA ALA A 238 -6.88 -28.15 19.90
C ALA A 238 -6.90 -28.75 18.48
N VAL A 239 -6.79 -27.92 17.45
CA VAL A 239 -6.79 -28.37 16.06
C VAL A 239 -5.55 -29.20 15.72
N ASN A 240 -4.38 -28.84 16.25
CA ASN A 240 -3.15 -29.61 16.02
C ASN A 240 -3.25 -31.05 16.58
N LYS A 241 -4.07 -31.33 17.62
CA LYS A 241 -4.30 -32.68 18.16
C LYS A 241 -5.07 -33.58 17.21
N ILE A 242 -5.87 -33.00 16.30
CA ILE A 242 -6.71 -33.74 15.36
C ILE A 242 -5.91 -34.23 14.16
N VAL A 243 -4.94 -33.44 13.67
CA VAL A 243 -4.14 -33.75 12.49
C VAL A 243 -3.51 -35.15 12.50
N PRO A 244 -2.90 -35.66 13.60
CA PRO A 244 -2.36 -37.01 13.64
C PRO A 244 -3.41 -38.14 13.54
N ARG A 245 -4.69 -37.82 13.75
CA ARG A 245 -5.82 -38.78 13.63
C ARG A 245 -6.32 -38.87 12.20
N MET A 246 -5.94 -37.92 11.32
CA MET A 246 -6.31 -37.85 9.91
C MET A 246 -5.35 -38.63 9.03
N ILE A 247 -5.86 -39.30 7.99
CA ILE A 247 -5.12 -40.17 7.11
C ILE A 247 -4.65 -39.44 5.87
N ARG A 248 -3.33 -39.32 5.67
CA ARG A 248 -2.76 -38.74 4.46
C ARG A 248 -2.91 -39.68 3.28
N GLN A 249 -3.43 -39.14 2.14
CA GLN A 249 -3.45 -39.83 0.85
C GLN A 249 -2.09 -39.70 0.14
N PRO A 250 -1.64 -40.74 -0.57
CA PRO A 250 -0.45 -40.67 -1.43
C PRO A 250 -0.63 -39.72 -2.62
N ASP A 251 -1.83 -39.68 -3.21
CA ASP A 251 -2.22 -38.85 -4.34
C ASP A 251 -3.73 -38.52 -4.28
N GLU A 252 -4.21 -37.69 -5.22
CA GLU A 252 -5.60 -37.23 -5.30
C GLU A 252 -6.63 -38.34 -5.52
N GLU A 253 -6.23 -39.46 -6.19
CA GLU A 253 -7.12 -40.56 -6.53
C GLU A 253 -7.19 -41.66 -5.45
N SER A 254 -6.32 -41.58 -4.42
CA SER A 254 -6.26 -42.58 -3.35
C SER A 254 -7.27 -42.29 -2.24
N SER A 255 -7.67 -43.33 -1.47
CA SER A 255 -8.53 -43.16 -0.28
C SER A 255 -7.77 -42.57 0.91
N GLY A 256 -8.44 -41.70 1.66
CA GLY A 256 -7.91 -41.07 2.86
C GLY A 256 -8.51 -39.66 3.05
N ASP A 257 -8.03 -38.93 4.06
CA ASP A 257 -8.64 -37.67 4.47
C ASP A 257 -8.09 -36.44 3.71
N TYR A 258 -6.78 -36.46 3.39
CA TYR A 258 -6.17 -35.32 2.72
C TYR A 258 -4.95 -35.71 1.87
N TRP A 259 -4.70 -34.96 0.80
CA TRP A 259 -3.50 -35.08 -0.01
C TRP A 259 -2.71 -33.77 -0.07
N VAL A 260 -1.43 -33.87 -0.42
CA VAL A 260 -0.48 -32.75 -0.38
C VAL A 260 0.02 -32.48 -1.79
N ASP A 261 -0.22 -31.27 -2.31
CA ASP A 261 0.47 -30.75 -3.49
C ASP A 261 1.79 -30.08 -3.09
N GLU A 262 2.89 -30.80 -3.21
CA GLU A 262 4.22 -30.31 -2.87
C GLU A 262 4.67 -29.17 -3.79
N LYS A 263 4.18 -29.09 -5.03
CA LYS A 263 4.54 -28.05 -6.01
C LYS A 263 3.90 -26.71 -5.65
N GLN A 264 2.64 -26.73 -5.26
CA GLN A 264 1.90 -25.54 -4.87
C GLN A 264 2.00 -25.24 -3.36
N LYS A 265 2.61 -26.13 -2.59
CA LYS A 265 2.67 -26.08 -1.12
C LYS A 265 1.26 -25.93 -0.50
N GLN A 266 0.31 -26.73 -1.02
CA GLN A 266 -1.07 -26.75 -0.56
C GLN A 266 -1.49 -28.14 -0.07
N VAL A 267 -2.49 -28.16 0.80
CA VAL A 267 -3.14 -29.38 1.28
C VAL A 267 -4.60 -29.34 0.87
N HIS A 268 -5.12 -30.43 0.36
CA HIS A 268 -6.50 -30.57 -0.06
C HIS A 268 -7.17 -31.68 0.74
N LEU A 269 -8.31 -31.36 1.35
CA LEU A 269 -9.16 -32.33 2.04
C LEU A 269 -10.03 -33.06 1.01
N SER A 270 -10.19 -34.37 1.17
CA SER A 270 -11.18 -35.17 0.43
C SER A 270 -12.59 -34.94 1.02
N GLU A 271 -13.63 -35.39 0.32
CA GLU A 271 -15.01 -35.36 0.87
C GLU A 271 -15.12 -36.19 2.16
N GLU A 272 -14.48 -37.38 2.17
CA GLU A 272 -14.40 -38.24 3.37
C GLU A 272 -13.63 -37.54 4.49
N GLY A 273 -12.52 -36.88 4.16
CA GLY A 273 -11.70 -36.13 5.11
C GLY A 273 -12.40 -34.90 5.71
N MET A 274 -13.27 -34.26 4.94
CA MET A 274 -14.09 -33.15 5.45
C MET A 274 -15.08 -33.65 6.50
N GLN A 275 -15.75 -34.76 6.26
CA GLN A 275 -16.67 -35.40 7.20
C GLN A 275 -15.94 -35.89 8.46
N HIS A 276 -14.80 -36.57 8.25
CA HIS A 276 -14.00 -37.07 9.38
C HIS A 276 -13.44 -35.93 10.24
N ALA A 277 -12.98 -34.82 9.65
CA ALA A 277 -12.56 -33.64 10.39
C ALA A 277 -13.71 -33.02 11.22
N ASP A 278 -14.90 -32.94 10.64
CA ASP A 278 -16.10 -32.45 11.32
C ASP A 278 -16.46 -33.33 12.55
N GLU A 279 -16.42 -34.65 12.41
CA GLU A 279 -16.64 -35.57 13.50
C GLU A 279 -15.61 -35.41 14.62
N LEU A 280 -14.31 -35.35 14.26
CA LEU A 280 -13.22 -35.20 15.23
C LEU A 280 -13.29 -33.89 16.01
N LEU A 281 -13.63 -32.78 15.32
CA LEU A 281 -13.76 -31.46 15.94
C LEU A 281 -14.95 -31.40 16.91
N ARG A 282 -16.05 -32.08 16.61
CA ARG A 282 -17.19 -32.22 17.54
C ARG A 282 -16.85 -33.11 18.73
N GLU A 283 -16.14 -34.23 18.52
CA GLU A 283 -15.71 -35.10 19.62
C GLU A 283 -14.83 -34.36 20.64
N ASP A 284 -13.90 -33.54 20.12
CA ASP A 284 -12.99 -32.75 20.97
C ASP A 284 -13.64 -31.43 21.48
N GLY A 285 -14.90 -31.16 21.15
CA GLY A 285 -15.67 -30.00 21.61
C GLY A 285 -15.17 -28.66 21.05
N VAL A 286 -14.52 -28.68 19.89
CA VAL A 286 -14.01 -27.47 19.20
C VAL A 286 -15.14 -26.76 18.46
N ILE A 287 -16.10 -27.54 17.92
CA ILE A 287 -17.33 -27.05 17.31
C ILE A 287 -18.54 -27.62 18.04
N GLU A 288 -19.66 -26.91 17.95
CA GLU A 288 -20.91 -27.31 18.58
C GLU A 288 -21.54 -28.53 17.87
N GLN A 289 -22.32 -29.34 18.60
CA GLN A 289 -22.90 -30.59 18.09
C GLN A 289 -23.92 -30.38 16.95
N ASP A 290 -24.59 -29.23 16.93
CA ASP A 290 -25.61 -28.84 15.98
C ASP A 290 -25.09 -27.97 14.81
N SER A 291 -23.78 -27.76 14.75
CA SER A 291 -23.11 -26.90 13.79
C SER A 291 -22.15 -27.71 12.91
N GLY A 292 -22.10 -27.37 11.61
CA GLY A 292 -21.15 -27.97 10.66
C GLY A 292 -19.83 -27.20 10.61
N LEU A 293 -18.77 -27.90 10.21
CA LEU A 293 -17.42 -27.29 10.07
C LEU A 293 -17.42 -26.07 9.13
N TYR A 294 -18.26 -26.07 8.11
CA TYR A 294 -18.32 -24.99 7.09
C TYR A 294 -19.40 -23.92 7.38
N ASP A 295 -20.02 -23.97 8.53
CA ASP A 295 -20.92 -22.90 8.95
C ASP A 295 -20.14 -21.60 9.15
N SER A 296 -20.76 -20.46 8.92
CA SER A 296 -20.11 -19.14 8.98
C SER A 296 -19.44 -18.87 10.34
N LYS A 297 -19.99 -19.41 11.43
CA LYS A 297 -19.41 -19.29 12.78
C LYS A 297 -18.12 -20.12 12.98
N ASN A 298 -17.87 -21.13 12.15
CA ASN A 298 -16.74 -22.05 12.26
C ASN A 298 -15.61 -21.76 11.24
N LEU A 299 -15.70 -20.69 10.47
CA LEU A 299 -14.70 -20.35 9.44
C LEU A 299 -13.27 -20.24 10.00
N ALA A 300 -13.10 -19.75 11.22
CA ALA A 300 -11.81 -19.70 11.90
C ALA A 300 -11.25 -21.11 12.16
N VAL A 301 -12.11 -22.08 12.52
CA VAL A 301 -11.70 -23.46 12.74
C VAL A 301 -11.22 -24.11 11.45
N VAL A 302 -11.91 -23.89 10.33
CA VAL A 302 -11.50 -24.34 8.98
C VAL A 302 -10.13 -23.78 8.62
N HIS A 303 -9.91 -22.50 8.87
CA HIS A 303 -8.62 -21.84 8.62
C HIS A 303 -7.49 -22.47 9.43
N HIS A 304 -7.69 -22.64 10.75
CA HIS A 304 -6.70 -23.26 11.61
C HIS A 304 -6.44 -24.74 11.27
N LEU A 305 -7.46 -25.47 10.84
CA LEU A 305 -7.30 -26.84 10.37
C LEU A 305 -6.42 -26.91 9.11
N ASN A 306 -6.67 -26.05 8.13
CA ASN A 306 -5.84 -25.97 6.94
C ASN A 306 -4.39 -25.57 7.27
N ALA A 307 -4.18 -24.60 8.16
CA ALA A 307 -2.85 -24.21 8.63
C ALA A 307 -2.13 -25.38 9.34
N ALA A 308 -2.84 -26.11 10.20
CA ALA A 308 -2.28 -27.27 10.93
C ALA A 308 -1.95 -28.43 9.98
N LEU A 309 -2.80 -28.73 8.99
CA LEU A 309 -2.53 -29.74 7.96
C LEU A 309 -1.31 -29.36 7.11
N ARG A 310 -1.19 -28.09 6.70
CA ARG A 310 0.00 -27.60 5.97
C ARG A 310 1.25 -27.70 6.82
N ALA A 311 1.20 -27.26 8.08
CA ALA A 311 2.33 -27.31 9.01
C ALA A 311 2.85 -28.76 9.20
N ASN A 312 1.94 -29.72 9.30
CA ASN A 312 2.28 -31.13 9.52
C ASN A 312 2.61 -31.88 8.23
N GLY A 313 1.90 -31.57 7.12
CA GLY A 313 2.01 -32.29 5.85
C GLY A 313 3.16 -31.82 4.95
N ILE A 314 3.52 -30.53 5.00
CA ILE A 314 4.46 -29.92 4.05
C ILE A 314 5.76 -29.47 4.73
N TYR A 315 5.65 -28.73 5.84
CA TYR A 315 6.80 -28.07 6.44
C TYR A 315 7.58 -29.00 7.38
N GLN A 316 8.88 -29.16 7.12
CA GLN A 316 9.75 -30.09 7.84
C GLN A 316 10.80 -29.35 8.66
N ARG A 317 10.97 -29.82 9.90
CA ARG A 317 12.03 -29.33 10.78
C ARG A 317 13.40 -29.62 10.17
N ASP A 318 14.35 -28.69 10.37
CA ASP A 318 15.72 -28.71 9.85
C ASP A 318 15.82 -28.63 8.30
N VAL A 319 14.71 -28.44 7.60
CA VAL A 319 14.62 -28.18 6.15
C VAL A 319 14.02 -26.81 5.92
N ASP A 320 12.74 -26.61 6.28
CA ASP A 320 12.02 -25.36 6.07
C ASP A 320 12.14 -24.39 7.27
N TYR A 321 12.43 -24.92 8.46
CA TYR A 321 12.63 -24.15 9.69
C TYR A 321 13.51 -24.88 10.68
N ILE A 322 14.07 -24.14 11.63
CA ILE A 322 14.76 -24.65 12.81
C ILE A 322 14.05 -24.18 14.08
N VAL A 323 14.19 -24.95 15.16
CA VAL A 323 13.75 -24.53 16.50
C VAL A 323 14.99 -24.18 17.32
N ARG A 324 15.08 -22.93 17.77
CA ARG A 324 16.17 -22.42 18.59
C ARG A 324 15.61 -21.51 19.68
N ASP A 325 16.06 -21.70 20.91
CA ASP A 325 15.69 -20.90 22.09
C ASP A 325 14.18 -20.84 22.35
N GLY A 326 13.42 -21.87 21.94
CA GLY A 326 11.96 -21.93 22.04
C GLY A 326 11.22 -21.16 20.95
N GLU A 327 11.89 -20.74 19.87
CA GLU A 327 11.29 -20.04 18.75
C GLU A 327 11.50 -20.83 17.45
N VAL A 328 10.52 -20.73 16.55
CA VAL A 328 10.59 -21.22 15.17
C VAL A 328 11.25 -20.17 14.30
N ILE A 329 12.33 -20.53 13.63
CA ILE A 329 13.07 -19.64 12.73
C ILE A 329 13.03 -20.23 11.32
N ILE A 330 12.53 -19.47 10.35
CA ILE A 330 12.40 -19.89 8.96
C ILE A 330 13.78 -20.08 8.32
N VAL A 331 13.95 -21.12 7.51
CA VAL A 331 15.10 -21.33 6.64
C VAL A 331 14.69 -20.97 5.20
N ASP A 332 15.48 -20.13 4.56
CA ASP A 332 15.26 -19.74 3.17
C ASP A 332 15.55 -20.92 2.23
N GLU A 333 14.59 -21.28 1.42
CA GLU A 333 14.65 -22.45 0.52
C GLU A 333 15.79 -22.36 -0.52
N PHE A 334 16.15 -21.14 -0.94
CA PHE A 334 17.14 -20.93 -2.00
C PHE A 334 18.55 -20.76 -1.45
N THR A 335 18.70 -20.13 -0.29
CA THR A 335 19.99 -19.78 0.28
C THR A 335 20.40 -20.67 1.44
N GLY A 336 19.47 -21.46 2.04
CA GLY A 336 19.68 -22.24 3.23
C GLY A 336 19.99 -21.40 4.49
N ARG A 337 19.77 -20.07 4.42
CA ARG A 337 20.02 -19.15 5.54
C ARG A 337 18.81 -19.00 6.43
N THR A 338 19.06 -18.87 7.72
CA THR A 338 18.01 -18.57 8.69
C THR A 338 17.54 -17.12 8.56
N LEU A 339 16.22 -16.93 8.50
CA LEU A 339 15.56 -15.63 8.38
C LEU A 339 14.99 -15.22 9.74
N ALA A 340 15.86 -14.76 10.65
CA ALA A 340 15.43 -14.31 11.97
C ALA A 340 14.46 -13.11 11.87
N GLY A 341 13.40 -13.13 12.69
CA GLY A 341 12.37 -12.08 12.72
C GLY A 341 11.34 -12.15 11.59
N ARG A 342 11.47 -13.06 10.62
CA ARG A 342 10.42 -13.32 9.62
C ARG A 342 9.49 -14.43 10.10
N ARG A 343 8.21 -14.32 9.72
CA ARG A 343 7.17 -15.29 10.07
C ARG A 343 6.36 -15.63 8.83
N TRP A 344 5.84 -16.85 8.76
CA TRP A 344 4.83 -17.20 7.76
C TRP A 344 3.51 -16.53 8.10
N SER A 345 2.76 -16.14 7.09
CA SER A 345 1.41 -15.58 7.18
C SER A 345 0.35 -16.66 7.40
N ASP A 346 -0.88 -16.20 7.58
CA ASP A 346 -2.09 -17.03 7.55
C ASP A 346 -2.10 -18.13 8.61
N GLY A 347 -1.69 -17.82 9.84
CA GLY A 347 -1.69 -18.76 10.95
C GLY A 347 -0.69 -19.94 10.84
N LEU A 348 0.05 -20.04 9.71
CA LEU A 348 0.95 -21.15 9.44
C LEU A 348 2.12 -21.18 10.44
N HIS A 349 2.67 -20.01 10.81
CA HIS A 349 3.76 -19.94 11.78
C HIS A 349 3.32 -20.45 13.14
N GLN A 350 2.16 -20.03 13.60
CA GLN A 350 1.52 -20.48 14.85
C GLN A 350 1.18 -21.97 14.81
N ALA A 351 0.73 -22.48 13.66
CA ALA A 351 0.49 -23.91 13.48
C ALA A 351 1.78 -24.74 13.56
N VAL A 352 2.91 -24.22 13.07
CA VAL A 352 4.22 -24.84 13.22
C VAL A 352 4.71 -24.73 14.68
N GLU A 353 4.50 -23.60 15.36
CA GLU A 353 4.77 -23.44 16.80
C GLU A 353 3.95 -24.45 17.62
N ALA A 354 2.66 -24.65 17.28
CA ALA A 354 1.82 -25.67 17.92
C ALA A 354 2.31 -27.10 17.65
N LYS A 355 2.74 -27.39 16.42
CA LYS A 355 3.33 -28.69 16.01
C LYS A 355 4.59 -29.00 16.81
N GLU A 356 5.48 -28.04 17.00
CA GLU A 356 6.75 -28.19 17.73
C GLU A 356 6.59 -28.07 19.25
N GLY A 357 5.40 -27.71 19.76
CA GLY A 357 5.13 -27.56 21.18
C GLY A 357 5.88 -26.39 21.82
N VAL A 358 6.26 -25.38 21.04
CA VAL A 358 6.85 -24.13 21.53
C VAL A 358 5.76 -23.12 21.89
N PRO A 359 6.05 -22.07 22.69
CA PRO A 359 5.08 -21.03 22.97
C PRO A 359 4.54 -20.39 21.70
N ILE A 360 3.22 -20.45 21.51
CA ILE A 360 2.54 -19.84 20.35
C ILE A 360 2.52 -18.34 20.56
N GLN A 361 3.12 -17.61 19.60
CA GLN A 361 3.12 -16.15 19.64
C GLN A 361 1.86 -15.60 18.99
N ARG A 362 1.41 -14.42 19.43
CA ARG A 362 0.18 -13.77 18.93
C ARG A 362 0.22 -13.59 17.42
N GLU A 363 -0.89 -13.87 16.78
CA GLU A 363 -1.11 -13.55 15.37
C GLU A 363 -1.33 -12.05 15.19
N ASN A 364 -1.02 -11.53 14.01
CA ASN A 364 -1.35 -10.16 13.67
C ASN A 364 -2.68 -10.16 12.91
N GLN A 365 -3.67 -9.49 13.47
CA GLN A 365 -4.97 -9.28 12.85
C GLN A 365 -4.94 -8.03 11.97
N THR A 366 -5.64 -8.07 10.84
CA THR A 366 -5.85 -6.90 9.98
C THR A 366 -6.77 -5.91 10.68
N LEU A 367 -6.26 -4.73 11.01
CA LEU A 367 -7.04 -3.64 11.61
C LEU A 367 -7.73 -2.78 10.57
N ALA A 368 -7.04 -2.49 9.47
CA ALA A 368 -7.58 -1.73 8.36
C ALA A 368 -6.84 -2.12 7.06
N THR A 369 -7.55 -2.12 5.96
CA THR A 369 -6.98 -2.42 4.65
C THR A 369 -7.63 -1.58 3.56
N VAL A 370 -6.88 -1.26 2.51
CA VAL A 370 -7.40 -0.64 1.28
C VAL A 370 -6.48 -1.00 0.10
N THR A 371 -7.05 -1.33 -1.04
CA THR A 371 -6.26 -1.48 -2.27
C THR A 371 -5.93 -0.11 -2.87
N PHE A 372 -4.80 0.00 -3.59
CA PHE A 372 -4.48 1.24 -4.33
C PHE A 372 -5.58 1.60 -5.33
N GLN A 373 -6.17 0.59 -5.97
CA GLN A 373 -7.26 0.79 -6.91
C GLN A 373 -8.44 1.53 -6.24
N ASN A 374 -8.89 1.05 -5.10
CA ASN A 374 -10.01 1.65 -4.39
C ASN A 374 -9.65 2.99 -3.74
N LEU A 375 -8.43 3.15 -3.22
CA LEU A 375 -7.94 4.43 -2.70
C LEU A 375 -7.99 5.54 -3.77
N PHE A 376 -7.39 5.29 -4.94
CA PHE A 376 -7.33 6.31 -5.98
C PHE A 376 -8.68 6.55 -6.67
N ARG A 377 -9.58 5.57 -6.71
CA ARG A 377 -10.96 5.73 -7.19
C ARG A 377 -11.83 6.62 -6.29
N MET A 378 -11.43 6.86 -5.04
CA MET A 378 -12.15 7.76 -4.13
C MET A 378 -11.90 9.24 -4.41
N TYR A 379 -10.82 9.60 -5.11
CA TYR A 379 -10.60 10.99 -5.49
C TYR A 379 -11.71 11.48 -6.44
N LYS A 380 -12.26 12.67 -6.17
CA LYS A 380 -13.26 13.29 -7.05
C LYS A 380 -12.72 13.53 -8.46
N LYS A 381 -11.43 13.83 -8.56
CA LYS A 381 -10.68 13.96 -9.80
C LYS A 381 -9.33 13.29 -9.65
N LEU A 382 -9.04 12.36 -10.54
CA LEU A 382 -7.77 11.65 -10.61
C LEU A 382 -7.11 11.93 -11.96
N ALA A 383 -5.82 12.18 -11.96
CA ALA A 383 -5.02 12.33 -13.17
C ALA A 383 -3.66 11.63 -12.97
N GLY A 384 -3.00 11.32 -14.06
CA GLY A 384 -1.69 10.69 -13.99
C GLY A 384 -0.77 11.07 -15.13
N MET A 385 0.52 10.94 -14.92
CA MET A 385 1.53 11.17 -15.97
C MET A 385 2.58 10.07 -15.94
N THR A 386 3.01 9.66 -17.11
CA THR A 386 4.10 8.69 -17.30
C THR A 386 4.62 8.77 -18.74
N GLY A 387 5.70 8.09 -19.04
CA GLY A 387 6.24 7.94 -20.42
C GLY A 387 5.72 6.71 -21.15
N THR A 388 4.89 5.85 -20.53
CA THR A 388 4.62 4.49 -21.02
C THR A 388 3.22 3.97 -20.67
N ALA A 389 2.17 4.76 -20.78
CA ALA A 389 0.81 4.37 -20.42
C ALA A 389 0.04 3.65 -21.53
N ASP A 390 0.34 3.92 -22.80
CA ASP A 390 -0.46 3.43 -23.95
C ASP A 390 -0.56 1.90 -24.00
N THR A 391 0.49 1.19 -23.56
CA THR A 391 0.48 -0.28 -23.49
C THR A 391 -0.57 -0.84 -22.55
N GLU A 392 -0.92 -0.10 -21.49
CA GLU A 392 -1.87 -0.47 -20.43
C GLU A 392 -3.13 0.40 -20.46
N ALA A 393 -3.40 1.12 -21.58
CA ALA A 393 -4.52 2.04 -21.69
C ALA A 393 -5.89 1.38 -21.40
N PHE A 394 -6.03 0.11 -21.76
CA PHE A 394 -7.23 -0.67 -21.48
C PHE A 394 -7.44 -0.88 -19.96
N GLU A 395 -6.38 -1.19 -19.23
CA GLU A 395 -6.44 -1.38 -17.78
C GLU A 395 -6.77 -0.07 -17.08
N PHE A 396 -6.10 1.03 -17.42
CA PHE A 396 -6.41 2.35 -16.89
C PHE A 396 -7.86 2.76 -17.09
N GLN A 397 -8.40 2.50 -18.29
CA GLN A 397 -9.80 2.79 -18.57
C GLN A 397 -10.76 1.89 -17.80
N SER A 398 -10.47 0.58 -17.72
CA SER A 398 -11.41 -0.39 -17.13
C SER A 398 -11.45 -0.34 -15.60
N ILE A 399 -10.31 -0.10 -14.95
CA ILE A 399 -10.20 -0.08 -13.47
C ILE A 399 -10.44 1.33 -12.91
N TYR A 400 -9.79 2.35 -13.48
CA TYR A 400 -9.76 3.70 -12.94
C TYR A 400 -10.61 4.71 -13.71
N GLY A 401 -11.17 4.33 -14.86
CA GLY A 401 -11.88 5.25 -15.74
C GLY A 401 -11.00 6.29 -16.43
N LEU A 402 -9.67 6.09 -16.40
CA LEU A 402 -8.69 7.05 -16.91
C LEU A 402 -8.41 6.83 -18.39
N GLU A 403 -8.64 7.84 -19.21
CA GLU A 403 -8.26 7.86 -20.62
C GLU A 403 -6.80 8.26 -20.78
N VAL A 404 -6.03 7.52 -21.59
CA VAL A 404 -4.65 7.86 -21.93
C VAL A 404 -4.62 8.75 -23.16
N VAL A 405 -3.91 9.88 -23.06
CA VAL A 405 -3.66 10.81 -24.17
C VAL A 405 -2.16 10.85 -24.41
N VAL A 406 -1.73 10.37 -25.58
CA VAL A 406 -0.34 10.38 -25.99
C VAL A 406 0.02 11.75 -26.57
N ILE A 407 0.97 12.44 -25.94
CA ILE A 407 1.39 13.79 -26.29
C ILE A 407 2.67 13.71 -27.12
N PRO A 408 2.76 14.42 -28.26
CA PRO A 408 3.97 14.41 -29.06
C PRO A 408 5.13 15.07 -28.29
N THR A 409 6.34 14.65 -28.59
CA THR A 409 7.56 15.25 -28.04
C THR A 409 7.80 16.65 -28.58
N HIS A 410 8.42 17.53 -27.79
CA HIS A 410 8.78 18.88 -28.22
C HIS A 410 9.75 18.86 -29.40
N MET A 411 10.80 18.05 -29.31
CA MET A 411 11.75 17.80 -30.38
C MET A 411 11.58 16.40 -30.96
N PRO A 412 11.78 16.17 -32.28
CA PRO A 412 11.70 14.84 -32.86
C PRO A 412 12.69 13.86 -32.20
N MET A 413 12.21 12.66 -31.86
CA MET A 413 13.08 11.62 -31.35
C MET A 413 13.94 11.02 -32.44
N ILE A 414 15.26 11.11 -32.31
CA ILE A 414 16.27 10.60 -33.27
C ILE A 414 17.01 9.36 -32.79
N ARG A 415 16.66 8.83 -31.58
CA ARG A 415 17.25 7.61 -31.03
C ARG A 415 17.10 6.43 -32.00
N LYS A 416 18.15 5.60 -32.10
CA LYS A 416 18.16 4.39 -32.93
C LYS A 416 17.92 3.17 -32.04
N ASP A 417 16.75 2.55 -32.18
CA ASP A 417 16.45 1.29 -31.51
C ASP A 417 16.87 0.13 -32.43
N ASN A 418 17.99 -0.51 -32.09
CA ASN A 418 18.55 -1.63 -32.86
C ASN A 418 17.74 -2.91 -32.62
N SER A 419 17.83 -3.86 -33.56
CA SER A 419 17.20 -5.18 -33.43
C SER A 419 17.78 -5.95 -32.24
N ASP A 420 16.95 -6.81 -31.65
CA ASP A 420 17.40 -7.71 -30.59
C ASP A 420 18.40 -8.73 -31.10
N MET A 421 19.43 -9.02 -30.30
CA MET A 421 20.38 -10.10 -30.55
C MET A 421 20.03 -11.31 -29.69
N ILE A 422 19.78 -12.45 -30.34
CA ILE A 422 19.25 -13.65 -29.67
C ILE A 422 20.32 -14.75 -29.75
N PHE A 423 20.64 -15.34 -28.61
CA PHE A 423 21.62 -16.41 -28.40
C PHE A 423 20.95 -17.68 -27.91
N LEU A 424 21.58 -18.83 -28.12
CA LEU A 424 21.09 -20.10 -27.61
C LEU A 424 21.26 -20.23 -26.09
N SER A 425 22.38 -19.70 -25.54
CA SER A 425 22.74 -19.76 -24.13
C SER A 425 23.16 -18.41 -23.55
N GLN A 426 23.30 -18.32 -22.23
CA GLN A 426 23.62 -17.05 -21.55
C GLN A 426 25.10 -16.62 -21.70
N ASP A 427 26.05 -17.55 -21.73
CA ASP A 427 27.47 -17.22 -21.78
C ASP A 427 27.86 -16.43 -23.03
N PRO A 428 27.49 -16.81 -24.27
CA PRO A 428 27.75 -16.00 -25.45
C PRO A 428 27.04 -14.65 -25.41
N LYS A 429 25.83 -14.59 -24.88
CA LYS A 429 25.06 -13.36 -24.68
C LYS A 429 25.88 -12.37 -23.84
N TYR A 430 26.33 -12.77 -22.65
CA TYR A 430 27.10 -11.87 -21.79
C TYR A 430 28.45 -11.48 -22.38
N ARG A 431 29.13 -12.37 -23.10
CA ARG A 431 30.37 -12.01 -23.83
C ARG A 431 30.10 -10.93 -24.85
N SER A 432 29.03 -11.05 -25.63
CA SER A 432 28.66 -10.04 -26.62
C SER A 432 28.28 -8.70 -26.00
N VAL A 433 27.57 -8.71 -24.86
CA VAL A 433 27.28 -7.49 -24.07
C VAL A 433 28.56 -6.78 -23.65
N ILE A 434 29.56 -7.52 -23.17
CA ILE A 434 30.85 -6.91 -22.75
C ILE A 434 31.64 -6.34 -23.92
N GLU A 435 31.57 -6.96 -25.08
CA GLU A 435 32.21 -6.44 -26.29
C GLU A 435 31.61 -5.13 -26.75
N ASP A 436 30.26 -5.03 -26.75
CA ASP A 436 29.54 -3.79 -27.08
C ASP A 436 29.87 -2.67 -26.06
N ILE A 437 29.89 -3.00 -24.74
CA ILE A 437 30.30 -2.05 -23.71
C ILE A 437 31.74 -1.53 -23.94
N LYS A 438 32.68 -2.42 -24.27
CA LYS A 438 34.06 -2.03 -24.54
C LYS A 438 34.17 -1.13 -25.77
N ASP A 439 33.39 -1.40 -26.80
CA ASP A 439 33.40 -0.59 -28.02
C ASP A 439 32.85 0.82 -27.74
N CYS A 440 31.71 0.91 -27.02
CA CYS A 440 31.17 2.19 -26.60
C CYS A 440 32.12 2.96 -25.68
N HIS A 441 32.72 2.31 -24.70
CA HIS A 441 33.67 2.92 -23.77
C HIS A 441 34.90 3.49 -24.52
N LYS A 442 35.42 2.76 -25.51
CA LYS A 442 36.54 3.24 -26.34
C LYS A 442 36.18 4.48 -27.17
N ARG A 443 34.93 4.58 -27.64
CA ARG A 443 34.40 5.74 -28.36
C ARG A 443 34.04 6.93 -27.46
N GLY A 444 34.13 6.76 -26.14
CA GLY A 444 33.72 7.76 -25.19
C GLY A 444 32.19 7.87 -25.06
N GLN A 445 31.44 6.89 -25.57
CA GLN A 445 30.00 6.83 -25.48
C GLN A 445 29.58 6.27 -24.13
N PRO A 446 28.73 6.95 -23.32
CA PRO A 446 28.23 6.41 -22.08
C PRO A 446 27.24 5.25 -22.32
N VAL A 447 27.26 4.25 -21.44
CA VAL A 447 26.45 3.04 -21.54
C VAL A 447 25.68 2.82 -20.25
N LEU A 448 24.38 2.59 -20.39
CA LEU A 448 23.52 2.10 -19.29
C LEU A 448 23.06 0.67 -19.58
N VAL A 449 23.44 -0.25 -18.73
CA VAL A 449 23.08 -1.66 -18.83
C VAL A 449 21.91 -1.95 -17.88
N GLY A 450 20.75 -2.29 -18.43
CA GLY A 450 19.58 -2.71 -17.67
C GLY A 450 19.58 -4.21 -17.42
N THR A 451 19.45 -4.62 -16.15
CA THR A 451 19.37 -6.01 -15.71
C THR A 451 18.05 -6.29 -15.00
N THR A 452 17.57 -7.53 -15.06
CA THR A 452 16.31 -7.94 -14.44
C THR A 452 16.47 -8.32 -12.96
N SER A 453 17.66 -8.72 -12.54
CA SER A 453 17.94 -9.14 -11.17
C SER A 453 19.28 -8.59 -10.64
N ILE A 454 19.44 -8.66 -9.32
CA ILE A 454 20.67 -8.28 -8.63
C ILE A 454 21.80 -9.24 -9.00
N GLU A 455 21.53 -10.55 -9.10
CA GLU A 455 22.49 -11.58 -9.45
C GLU A 455 23.11 -11.32 -10.83
N VAL A 456 22.29 -11.00 -11.82
CA VAL A 456 22.76 -10.66 -13.17
C VAL A 456 23.61 -9.38 -13.15
N SER A 457 23.24 -8.40 -12.32
CA SER A 457 24.02 -7.17 -12.18
C SER A 457 25.40 -7.43 -11.56
N GLU A 458 25.47 -8.30 -10.55
CA GLU A 458 26.72 -8.70 -9.89
C GLU A 458 27.59 -9.58 -10.81
N LEU A 459 26.99 -10.50 -11.56
CA LEU A 459 27.68 -11.32 -12.56
C LEU A 459 28.36 -10.46 -13.61
N LEU A 460 27.61 -9.53 -14.21
CA LEU A 460 28.16 -8.61 -15.23
C LEU A 460 29.25 -7.70 -14.66
N SER A 461 29.05 -7.21 -13.42
CA SER A 461 30.07 -6.42 -12.73
C SER A 461 31.36 -7.21 -12.54
N GLY A 462 31.29 -8.48 -12.13
CA GLY A 462 32.44 -9.38 -12.04
C GLY A 462 33.14 -9.61 -13.38
N MET A 463 32.37 -9.74 -14.47
CA MET A 463 32.93 -9.91 -15.81
C MET A 463 33.61 -8.62 -16.33
N LEU A 464 33.00 -7.44 -16.09
CA LEU A 464 33.61 -6.15 -16.45
C LEU A 464 34.87 -5.84 -15.67
N THR A 465 34.92 -6.21 -14.39
CA THR A 465 36.13 -6.10 -13.55
C THR A 465 37.28 -6.95 -14.12
N LYS A 466 36.98 -8.21 -14.50
CA LYS A 466 37.96 -9.08 -15.17
C LYS A 466 38.42 -8.48 -16.52
N ALA A 467 37.51 -7.79 -17.23
CA ALA A 467 37.78 -7.12 -18.49
C ALA A 467 38.48 -5.76 -18.31
N LYS A 468 38.74 -5.30 -17.09
CA LYS A 468 39.34 -4.01 -16.70
C LYS A 468 38.56 -2.80 -17.22
N VAL A 469 37.27 -2.88 -17.30
CA VAL A 469 36.35 -1.75 -17.61
C VAL A 469 35.89 -1.12 -16.34
N VAL A 470 36.13 0.18 -16.17
CA VAL A 470 35.61 0.95 -15.02
C VAL A 470 34.07 1.08 -15.15
N HIS A 471 33.35 0.75 -14.11
CA HIS A 471 31.92 0.79 -14.13
C HIS A 471 31.35 1.04 -12.72
N GLU A 472 30.12 1.53 -12.65
CA GLU A 472 29.34 1.69 -11.45
C GLU A 472 28.12 0.75 -11.46
N VAL A 473 27.73 0.25 -10.28
CA VAL A 473 26.55 -0.63 -10.14
C VAL A 473 25.52 0.07 -9.30
N LEU A 474 24.29 0.11 -9.83
CA LEU A 474 23.12 0.71 -9.21
C LEU A 474 22.08 -0.38 -8.94
N ASN A 475 22.03 -0.88 -7.72
CA ASN A 475 21.07 -1.88 -7.26
C ASN A 475 20.57 -1.55 -5.84
N ALA A 476 19.60 -2.31 -5.35
CA ALA A 476 18.97 -2.08 -4.04
C ALA A 476 19.94 -2.07 -2.84
N LYS A 477 21.16 -2.59 -2.99
CA LYS A 477 22.19 -2.57 -1.94
C LYS A 477 22.90 -1.21 -1.80
N GLN A 478 22.70 -0.25 -2.73
CA GLN A 478 23.45 1.01 -2.81
C GLN A 478 22.55 2.25 -2.86
N HIS A 479 21.42 2.23 -2.19
CA HIS A 479 20.42 3.33 -2.18
C HIS A 479 21.02 4.71 -1.84
N GLU A 480 21.92 4.78 -0.88
CA GLU A 480 22.51 6.06 -0.44
C GLU A 480 23.35 6.76 -1.52
N ARG A 481 23.92 5.98 -2.45
CA ARG A 481 24.79 6.49 -3.53
C ARG A 481 24.05 6.67 -4.87
N GLU A 482 22.78 6.29 -4.90
CA GLU A 482 21.97 6.25 -6.14
C GLU A 482 22.00 7.58 -6.90
N ALA A 483 21.68 8.67 -6.22
CA ALA A 483 21.65 10.00 -6.83
C ALA A 483 23.00 10.41 -7.43
N HIS A 484 24.10 10.06 -6.76
CA HIS A 484 25.46 10.37 -7.24
C HIS A 484 25.83 9.54 -8.48
N ILE A 485 25.51 8.25 -8.48
CA ILE A 485 25.80 7.34 -9.62
C ILE A 485 25.01 7.79 -10.84
N VAL A 486 23.72 8.09 -10.67
CA VAL A 486 22.86 8.57 -11.77
C VAL A 486 23.34 9.91 -12.33
N ALA A 487 23.80 10.82 -11.46
CA ALA A 487 24.33 12.12 -11.86
C ALA A 487 25.54 11.99 -12.80
N GLN A 488 26.34 10.93 -12.66
CA GLN A 488 27.54 10.66 -13.46
C GLN A 488 27.30 9.70 -14.64
N ALA A 489 26.17 9.01 -14.70
CA ALA A 489 25.88 7.98 -15.69
C ALA A 489 25.96 8.49 -17.17
N GLY A 490 25.77 9.80 -17.39
CA GLY A 490 25.85 10.44 -18.69
C GLY A 490 27.24 11.00 -19.02
N ALA A 491 28.27 10.83 -18.19
CA ALA A 491 29.63 11.32 -18.43
C ALA A 491 30.31 10.53 -19.58
N PRO A 492 31.28 11.12 -20.30
CA PRO A 492 31.93 10.45 -21.40
C PRO A 492 32.55 9.10 -21.03
N GLY A 493 32.18 8.03 -21.75
CA GLY A 493 32.65 6.68 -21.55
C GLY A 493 32.25 6.01 -20.23
N GLN A 494 31.36 6.60 -19.45
CA GLN A 494 30.88 6.00 -18.22
C GLN A 494 30.04 4.75 -18.50
N VAL A 495 30.23 3.70 -17.71
CA VAL A 495 29.46 2.46 -17.77
C VAL A 495 28.71 2.30 -16.46
N THR A 496 27.39 2.20 -16.55
CA THR A 496 26.51 2.03 -15.38
C THR A 496 25.65 0.79 -15.57
N ILE A 497 25.68 -0.13 -14.61
CA ILE A 497 24.79 -1.29 -14.55
C ILE A 497 23.66 -0.94 -13.60
N ALA A 498 22.42 -1.00 -14.04
CA ALA A 498 21.27 -0.68 -13.21
C ALA A 498 20.25 -1.83 -13.21
N THR A 499 19.75 -2.21 -12.05
CA THR A 499 18.57 -3.06 -11.96
C THR A 499 17.32 -2.28 -12.31
N ASN A 500 16.28 -2.97 -12.70
CA ASN A 500 15.07 -2.44 -13.36
C ASN A 500 14.47 -1.18 -12.70
N MET A 501 14.41 -1.11 -11.38
CA MET A 501 13.79 0.01 -10.65
C MET A 501 14.76 1.11 -10.23
N ALA A 502 16.07 0.87 -10.32
CA ALA A 502 17.07 1.80 -9.85
C ALA A 502 17.18 3.04 -10.77
N GLY A 503 17.23 4.22 -10.15
CA GLY A 503 17.31 5.50 -10.84
C GLY A 503 16.02 5.96 -11.53
N ARG A 504 14.84 5.38 -11.18
CA ARG A 504 13.56 5.83 -11.72
C ARG A 504 13.21 7.23 -11.19
N GLY A 505 12.60 8.06 -12.04
CA GLY A 505 12.28 9.45 -11.69
C GLY A 505 13.49 10.41 -11.68
N THR A 506 14.69 9.91 -11.96
CA THR A 506 15.90 10.74 -12.11
C THR A 506 16.35 10.83 -13.57
N ASP A 507 16.81 12.01 -13.98
CA ASP A 507 17.27 12.26 -15.33
C ASP A 507 18.76 11.97 -15.49
N ILE A 508 19.16 11.36 -16.60
CA ILE A 508 20.57 11.15 -16.97
C ILE A 508 20.95 12.27 -17.94
N VAL A 509 21.72 13.22 -17.43
CA VAL A 509 22.20 14.37 -18.22
C VAL A 509 23.47 14.00 -18.97
N LEU A 510 23.45 14.17 -20.30
CA LEU A 510 24.64 13.91 -21.13
C LEU A 510 25.76 14.87 -20.75
N GLY A 511 26.96 14.34 -20.55
CA GLY A 511 28.11 15.08 -20.03
C GLY A 511 28.23 15.09 -18.50
N GLY A 512 27.30 14.43 -17.79
CA GLY A 512 27.19 14.44 -16.30
C GLY A 512 26.32 15.58 -15.80
N SER A 513 25.96 15.56 -14.49
CA SER A 513 25.12 16.59 -13.88
C SER A 513 25.89 17.89 -13.63
N LEU A 514 25.46 18.95 -14.31
CA LEU A 514 25.97 20.30 -14.06
C LEU A 514 25.63 20.77 -12.63
N GLU A 515 24.43 20.43 -12.12
CA GLU A 515 24.01 20.78 -10.76
C GLU A 515 24.93 20.15 -9.71
N ALA A 516 25.25 18.85 -9.86
CA ALA A 516 26.18 18.18 -8.96
C ALA A 516 27.60 18.78 -9.04
N ALA A 517 28.06 19.12 -10.25
CA ALA A 517 29.37 19.78 -10.47
C ALA A 517 29.40 21.19 -9.84
N MET A 518 28.30 21.93 -9.91
CA MET A 518 28.18 23.25 -9.27
C MET A 518 28.06 23.15 -7.73
N ALA A 519 27.33 22.14 -7.22
CA ALA A 519 27.21 21.90 -5.78
C ALA A 519 28.52 21.44 -5.13
N ALA A 520 29.41 20.82 -5.91
CA ALA A 520 30.75 20.41 -5.44
C ALA A 520 31.74 21.60 -5.30
N LEU A 521 31.37 22.79 -5.81
CA LEU A 521 32.18 23.99 -5.63
C LEU A 521 32.09 24.48 -4.18
N PRO A 522 33.16 25.06 -3.61
CA PRO A 522 33.10 25.75 -2.33
C PRO A 522 32.02 26.85 -2.30
N ALA A 523 31.43 27.09 -1.13
CA ALA A 523 30.36 28.10 -0.99
C ALA A 523 30.77 29.51 -1.40
N ASP A 524 32.07 29.80 -1.32
CA ASP A 524 32.75 31.04 -1.69
C ASP A 524 33.33 31.07 -3.11
N ALA A 525 32.97 30.05 -3.92
CA ALA A 525 33.49 29.96 -5.28
C ALA A 525 33.12 31.20 -6.12
N SER A 526 34.13 31.71 -6.85
CA SER A 526 33.97 32.90 -7.67
C SER A 526 33.06 32.64 -8.89
N GLU A 527 32.52 33.69 -9.47
CA GLU A 527 31.74 33.59 -10.71
C GLU A 527 32.59 33.04 -11.87
N MET A 528 33.90 33.30 -11.86
CA MET A 528 34.83 32.69 -12.83
C MET A 528 34.93 31.18 -12.68
N ASP A 529 34.95 30.66 -11.45
CA ASP A 529 34.97 29.20 -11.21
C ASP A 529 33.70 28.54 -11.70
N ARG A 530 32.54 29.18 -11.41
CA ARG A 530 31.24 28.72 -11.92
C ARG A 530 31.17 28.72 -13.43
N GLN A 531 31.68 29.75 -14.10
CA GLN A 531 31.73 29.81 -15.56
C GLN A 531 32.69 28.76 -16.14
N ARG A 532 33.83 28.50 -15.48
CA ARG A 532 34.76 27.43 -15.86
C ARG A 532 34.08 26.07 -15.82
N VAL A 533 33.41 25.73 -14.72
CA VAL A 533 32.65 24.45 -14.59
C VAL A 533 31.60 24.33 -15.68
N LYS A 534 30.83 25.39 -15.96
CA LYS A 534 29.87 25.40 -17.07
C LYS A 534 30.51 25.14 -18.44
N ALA A 535 31.67 25.76 -18.69
CA ALA A 535 32.41 25.59 -19.97
C ALA A 535 33.00 24.17 -20.11
N GLU A 536 33.52 23.62 -19.01
CA GLU A 536 34.01 22.22 -18.99
C GLU A 536 32.87 21.23 -19.18
N TRP A 537 31.74 21.42 -18.49
CA TRP A 537 30.55 20.57 -18.69
C TRP A 537 30.05 20.65 -20.12
N LYS A 538 29.99 21.83 -20.75
CA LYS A 538 29.56 22.01 -22.12
C LYS A 538 30.45 21.22 -23.08
N LYS A 539 31.76 21.21 -22.87
CA LYS A 539 32.70 20.43 -23.66
C LYS A 539 32.46 18.92 -23.53
N LEU A 540 32.22 18.42 -22.29
CA LEU A 540 31.90 17.02 -22.04
C LEU A 540 30.57 16.63 -22.68
N HIS A 541 29.58 17.49 -22.59
CA HIS A 541 28.28 17.31 -23.25
C HIS A 541 28.42 17.19 -24.78
N GLU A 542 29.14 18.09 -25.40
CA GLU A 542 29.41 18.05 -26.87
C GLU A 542 30.16 16.78 -27.28
N GLN A 543 31.10 16.30 -26.46
CA GLN A 543 31.81 15.04 -26.69
C GLN A 543 30.87 13.84 -26.69
N VAL A 544 29.94 13.76 -25.71
CA VAL A 544 28.97 12.67 -25.64
C VAL A 544 28.00 12.73 -26.81
N LEU A 545 27.54 13.91 -27.22
CA LEU A 545 26.69 14.08 -28.40
C LEU A 545 27.40 13.57 -29.68
N ALA A 546 28.66 13.92 -29.84
CA ALA A 546 29.47 13.47 -30.98
C ALA A 546 29.74 11.94 -30.98
N ALA A 547 29.83 11.33 -29.77
CA ALA A 547 29.98 9.90 -29.61
C ALA A 547 28.67 9.11 -29.88
N GLY A 548 27.53 9.80 -30.06
CA GLY A 548 26.21 9.19 -30.36
C GLY A 548 25.24 9.18 -29.19
N GLY A 549 25.49 9.94 -28.11
CA GLY A 549 24.65 10.02 -26.92
C GLY A 549 24.68 8.76 -26.06
N LEU A 550 23.72 8.58 -25.18
CA LEU A 550 23.65 7.44 -24.28
C LEU A 550 23.23 6.17 -25.03
N HIS A 551 24.03 5.08 -24.85
CA HIS A 551 23.66 3.75 -25.30
C HIS A 551 22.99 2.92 -24.23
N ILE A 552 21.85 2.29 -24.53
CA ILE A 552 21.11 1.42 -23.64
C ILE A 552 21.31 -0.03 -24.05
N ILE A 553 21.77 -0.85 -23.11
CA ILE A 553 21.85 -2.30 -23.27
C ILE A 553 20.83 -2.95 -22.33
N GLY A 554 19.87 -3.71 -22.88
CA GLY A 554 19.00 -4.59 -22.10
C GLY A 554 19.56 -6.01 -22.12
N THR A 555 19.76 -6.63 -20.96
CA THR A 555 20.31 -7.99 -20.87
C THR A 555 19.25 -9.07 -21.04
N GLU A 556 17.97 -8.70 -20.88
CA GLU A 556 16.80 -9.54 -21.03
C GLU A 556 15.59 -8.69 -21.40
N ARG A 557 14.53 -9.30 -21.90
CA ARG A 557 13.21 -8.69 -21.98
C ARG A 557 12.49 -8.85 -20.66
N HIS A 558 11.87 -7.78 -20.21
CA HIS A 558 11.06 -7.81 -19.01
C HIS A 558 9.70 -8.46 -19.27
N GLU A 559 8.98 -8.80 -18.23
CA GLU A 559 7.62 -9.35 -18.29
C GLU A 559 6.64 -8.40 -18.99
N SER A 560 6.86 -7.09 -18.89
CA SER A 560 6.04 -6.05 -19.52
C SER A 560 6.86 -5.23 -20.52
N ARG A 561 6.26 -5.00 -21.71
CA ARG A 561 6.81 -4.12 -22.77
C ARG A 561 7.02 -2.70 -22.27
N ARG A 562 6.22 -2.27 -21.32
CA ARG A 562 6.28 -0.97 -20.69
C ARG A 562 7.64 -0.74 -20.02
N ILE A 563 8.14 -1.72 -19.27
CA ILE A 563 9.43 -1.65 -18.59
C ILE A 563 10.57 -1.57 -19.62
N ASP A 564 10.51 -2.33 -20.70
CA ASP A 564 11.47 -2.23 -21.80
C ASP A 564 11.47 -0.81 -22.41
N ASN A 565 10.30 -0.22 -22.60
CA ASN A 565 10.17 1.15 -23.12
C ASN A 565 10.67 2.20 -22.12
N GLN A 566 10.50 2.01 -20.82
CA GLN A 566 11.07 2.87 -19.78
C GLN A 566 12.60 2.83 -19.79
N LEU A 567 13.18 1.64 -19.94
CA LEU A 567 14.63 1.49 -20.06
C LEU A 567 15.15 2.21 -21.31
N ARG A 568 14.56 1.96 -22.49
CA ARG A 568 14.90 2.68 -23.71
C ARG A 568 14.71 4.19 -23.58
N GLY A 569 13.68 4.63 -22.87
CA GLY A 569 13.33 6.04 -22.66
C GLY A 569 14.35 6.85 -21.84
N ARG A 570 15.36 6.20 -21.27
CA ARG A 570 16.46 6.88 -20.60
C ARG A 570 17.45 7.53 -21.59
N SER A 571 17.39 7.16 -22.89
CA SER A 571 18.20 7.68 -23.96
C SER A 571 17.34 8.38 -25.03
N GLY A 572 17.95 9.29 -25.79
CA GLY A 572 17.31 10.02 -26.90
C GLY A 572 16.24 11.00 -26.41
N ARG A 573 16.53 11.82 -25.39
CA ARG A 573 15.66 12.81 -24.79
C ARG A 573 15.84 14.17 -25.47
N GLN A 574 14.75 14.94 -25.58
CA GLN A 574 14.77 16.32 -26.10
C GLN A 574 15.50 16.47 -27.45
N GLY A 575 15.41 15.46 -28.32
CA GLY A 575 16.07 15.47 -29.61
C GLY A 575 17.56 15.06 -29.58
N ASP A 576 18.10 14.64 -28.45
CA ASP A 576 19.46 14.13 -28.34
C ASP A 576 19.63 12.81 -29.10
N PRO A 577 20.83 12.54 -29.66
CA PRO A 577 21.13 11.22 -30.17
C PRO A 577 21.17 10.17 -29.09
N GLY A 578 21.02 8.92 -29.48
CA GLY A 578 21.08 7.78 -28.58
C GLY A 578 20.81 6.49 -29.29
N SER A 579 21.05 5.37 -28.61
CA SER A 579 20.79 4.06 -29.19
C SER A 579 20.35 3.05 -28.10
N SER A 580 19.65 2.00 -28.54
CA SER A 580 19.32 0.89 -27.64
C SER A 580 19.49 -0.44 -28.35
N ARG A 581 19.83 -1.49 -27.58
CA ARG A 581 19.89 -2.88 -28.05
C ARG A 581 19.56 -3.82 -26.88
N PHE A 582 18.80 -4.88 -27.18
CA PHE A 582 18.56 -5.98 -26.23
C PHE A 582 19.34 -7.22 -26.66
N TYR A 583 19.95 -7.88 -25.68
CA TYR A 583 20.67 -9.14 -25.79
C TYR A 583 19.90 -10.21 -25.04
N LEU A 584 19.42 -11.23 -25.74
CA LEU A 584 18.50 -12.23 -25.24
C LEU A 584 19.11 -13.64 -25.36
N SER A 585 18.75 -14.52 -24.45
CA SER A 585 19.05 -15.94 -24.52
C SER A 585 17.77 -16.76 -24.42
N LEU A 586 17.74 -17.91 -25.08
CA LEU A 586 16.64 -18.85 -24.92
C LEU A 586 16.51 -19.43 -23.49
N GLU A 587 17.57 -19.28 -22.70
CA GLU A 587 17.59 -19.64 -21.28
C GLU A 587 17.01 -18.55 -20.37
N ASP A 588 16.74 -17.33 -20.89
CA ASP A 588 16.13 -16.25 -20.12
C ASP A 588 14.71 -16.63 -19.71
N ASN A 589 14.27 -16.22 -18.50
CA ASN A 589 13.02 -16.67 -17.89
C ASN A 589 11.81 -16.55 -18.83
N LEU A 590 11.63 -15.39 -19.46
CA LEU A 590 10.51 -15.16 -20.38
C LEU A 590 10.53 -16.12 -21.56
N LEU A 591 11.70 -16.35 -22.17
CA LEU A 591 11.86 -17.22 -23.33
C LEU A 591 11.79 -18.70 -22.94
N ARG A 592 12.28 -19.08 -21.77
CA ARG A 592 12.18 -20.43 -21.24
C ARG A 592 10.72 -20.85 -21.02
N ILE A 593 9.90 -19.95 -20.44
CA ILE A 593 8.49 -20.25 -20.15
C ILE A 593 7.64 -20.25 -21.42
N PHE A 594 7.82 -19.28 -22.32
CA PHE A 594 6.96 -19.09 -23.49
C PHE A 594 7.53 -19.54 -24.82
N GLY A 595 8.88 -19.65 -24.93
CA GLY A 595 9.57 -20.06 -26.17
C GLY A 595 9.58 -21.58 -26.40
N GLY A 596 9.52 -22.32 -25.33
CA GLY A 596 9.48 -23.78 -25.31
C GLY A 596 10.68 -24.47 -25.99
N GLU A 597 10.85 -25.77 -25.71
CA GLU A 597 11.88 -26.60 -26.35
C GLU A 597 11.76 -26.67 -27.89
N GLY A 598 10.58 -26.31 -28.43
CA GLY A 598 10.35 -26.25 -29.86
C GLY A 598 11.19 -25.22 -30.59
N LEU A 599 11.36 -24.02 -30.02
CA LEU A 599 12.18 -22.95 -30.62
C LEU A 599 13.65 -23.32 -30.56
N VAL A 600 14.12 -23.88 -29.46
CA VAL A 600 15.51 -24.36 -29.30
C VAL A 600 15.82 -25.46 -30.34
N ARG A 601 14.92 -26.44 -30.50
CA ARG A 601 15.08 -27.51 -31.50
C ARG A 601 15.05 -26.97 -32.90
N TRP A 602 14.20 -25.99 -33.20
CA TRP A 602 14.12 -25.36 -34.51
C TRP A 602 15.43 -24.60 -34.85
N MET A 603 15.94 -23.77 -33.94
CA MET A 603 17.19 -23.02 -34.18
C MET A 603 18.40 -23.94 -34.35
N LYS A 604 18.56 -25.00 -33.51
CA LYS A 604 19.62 -26.00 -33.67
C LYS A 604 19.52 -26.75 -34.99
N ARG A 605 18.29 -27.01 -35.48
CA ARG A 605 18.05 -27.70 -36.77
C ARG A 605 18.49 -26.82 -37.97
N PHE A 606 18.45 -25.50 -37.82
CA PHE A 606 18.97 -24.55 -38.85
C PHE A 606 20.47 -24.33 -38.76
N GLY A 607 21.19 -25.11 -37.95
CA GLY A 607 22.65 -25.10 -37.89
C GLY A 607 23.26 -23.97 -37.09
N MET A 608 22.49 -23.28 -36.24
CA MET A 608 22.98 -22.24 -35.36
C MET A 608 23.92 -22.82 -34.31
N LYS A 609 25.14 -22.26 -34.21
CA LYS A 609 26.12 -22.61 -33.18
C LYS A 609 25.87 -21.81 -31.92
N ASP A 610 26.40 -22.24 -30.79
CA ASP A 610 26.16 -21.59 -29.49
C ASP A 610 26.64 -20.12 -29.45
N ASP A 611 27.72 -19.80 -30.23
CA ASP A 611 28.28 -18.43 -30.30
C ASP A 611 27.61 -17.55 -31.37
N ASP A 612 26.71 -18.10 -32.20
CA ASP A 612 26.04 -17.33 -33.24
C ASP A 612 24.92 -16.46 -32.65
N ALA A 613 24.87 -15.19 -33.04
CA ALA A 613 23.79 -14.29 -32.72
C ALA A 613 22.78 -14.22 -33.87
N LEU A 614 21.52 -14.32 -33.57
CA LEU A 614 20.44 -14.17 -34.55
C LEU A 614 19.75 -12.81 -34.38
N GLU A 615 19.73 -12.01 -35.45
CA GLU A 615 18.89 -10.84 -35.57
C GLU A 615 17.70 -11.13 -36.47
N ASP A 616 16.55 -11.46 -35.88
CA ASP A 616 15.32 -11.77 -36.61
C ASP A 616 14.09 -11.05 -36.06
N ARG A 617 13.43 -10.30 -36.95
CA ARG A 617 12.20 -9.55 -36.58
C ARG A 617 11.02 -10.45 -36.26
N MET A 618 11.02 -11.69 -36.78
CA MET A 618 9.91 -12.63 -36.50
C MET A 618 9.99 -13.14 -35.07
N ILE A 619 11.20 -13.44 -34.58
CA ILE A 619 11.40 -13.86 -33.19
C ILE A 619 11.10 -12.70 -32.23
N SER A 620 11.56 -11.49 -32.51
CA SER A 620 11.19 -10.31 -31.71
C SER A 620 9.67 -10.13 -31.61
N ARG A 621 8.90 -10.42 -32.68
CA ARG A 621 7.42 -10.39 -32.63
C ARG A 621 6.83 -11.53 -31.80
N GLN A 622 7.46 -12.71 -31.76
CA GLN A 622 6.99 -13.80 -30.88
C GLN A 622 7.26 -13.47 -29.41
N ILE A 623 8.39 -12.84 -29.09
CA ILE A 623 8.69 -12.34 -27.74
C ILE A 623 7.65 -11.30 -27.31
N GLU A 624 7.33 -10.35 -28.18
CA GLU A 624 6.29 -9.35 -27.90
C GLU A 624 4.91 -10.01 -27.65
N LYS A 625 4.56 -11.07 -28.39
CA LYS A 625 3.34 -11.82 -28.11
C LYS A 625 3.37 -12.54 -26.77
N ALA A 626 4.54 -13.06 -26.36
CA ALA A 626 4.73 -13.67 -25.05
C ALA A 626 4.53 -12.63 -23.93
N GLN A 627 5.19 -11.47 -24.07
CA GLN A 627 4.99 -10.35 -23.13
C GLN A 627 3.53 -9.95 -23.00
N ARG A 628 2.78 -9.83 -24.11
CA ARG A 628 1.35 -9.53 -24.08
C ARG A 628 0.53 -10.57 -23.30
N LYS A 629 0.89 -11.85 -23.38
CA LYS A 629 0.21 -12.89 -22.60
C LYS A 629 0.49 -12.76 -21.11
N VAL A 630 1.74 -12.41 -20.73
CA VAL A 630 2.09 -12.16 -19.32
C VAL A 630 1.38 -10.90 -18.80
N GLU A 631 1.38 -9.82 -19.60
CA GLU A 631 0.65 -8.59 -19.28
C GLU A 631 -0.84 -8.88 -19.03
N GLN A 632 -1.48 -9.67 -19.91
CA GLN A 632 -2.87 -10.06 -19.76
C GLN A 632 -3.09 -10.90 -18.50
N HIS A 633 -2.24 -11.87 -18.23
CA HIS A 633 -2.33 -12.71 -17.03
C HIS A 633 -2.20 -11.87 -15.75
N ASN A 634 -1.23 -10.95 -15.71
CA ASN A 634 -1.05 -10.05 -14.59
C ASN A 634 -2.25 -9.10 -14.41
N PHE A 635 -2.84 -8.62 -15.51
CA PHE A 635 -4.08 -7.86 -15.48
C PHE A 635 -5.24 -8.67 -14.89
N ASP A 636 -5.40 -9.91 -15.32
CA ASP A 636 -6.47 -10.80 -14.84
C ASP A 636 -6.33 -11.05 -13.33
N ILE A 637 -5.10 -11.24 -12.82
CA ILE A 637 -4.82 -11.35 -11.37
C ILE A 637 -5.25 -10.07 -10.64
N ARG A 638 -4.82 -8.89 -11.09
CA ARG A 638 -5.18 -7.60 -10.46
C ARG A 638 -6.69 -7.36 -10.48
N LYS A 639 -7.33 -7.67 -11.61
CA LYS A 639 -8.79 -7.58 -11.75
C LYS A 639 -9.50 -8.51 -10.78
N HIS A 640 -9.02 -9.73 -10.64
CA HIS A 640 -9.60 -10.71 -9.73
C HIS A 640 -9.50 -10.28 -8.27
N LEU A 641 -8.33 -9.78 -7.87
CA LEU A 641 -8.16 -9.20 -6.53
C LEU A 641 -9.13 -8.04 -6.28
N LEU A 642 -9.30 -7.16 -7.26
CA LEU A 642 -10.21 -6.02 -7.15
C LEU A 642 -11.67 -6.45 -7.03
N GLU A 643 -12.11 -7.49 -7.74
CA GLU A 643 -13.50 -7.97 -7.69
C GLU A 643 -13.92 -8.43 -6.28
N PHE A 644 -13.00 -9.00 -5.50
CA PHE A 644 -13.23 -9.33 -4.09
C PHE A 644 -13.14 -8.10 -3.18
N ASP A 645 -12.14 -7.23 -3.41
CA ASP A 645 -11.98 -6.03 -2.60
C ASP A 645 -13.10 -4.99 -2.85
N ASP A 646 -13.72 -4.98 -4.02
CA ASP A 646 -14.87 -4.08 -4.29
C ASP A 646 -16.04 -4.36 -3.34
N VAL A 647 -16.29 -5.62 -2.99
CA VAL A 647 -17.32 -5.99 -2.01
C VAL A 647 -16.97 -5.44 -0.62
N ALA A 648 -15.74 -5.68 -0.17
CA ALA A 648 -15.25 -5.14 1.10
C ALA A 648 -15.22 -3.60 1.11
N ASN A 649 -14.91 -2.99 -0.04
CA ASN A 649 -14.87 -1.54 -0.18
C ASN A 649 -16.26 -0.88 -0.08
N ASP A 650 -17.30 -1.51 -0.61
CA ASP A 650 -18.66 -0.99 -0.46
C ASP A 650 -19.13 -1.05 1.00
N GLN A 651 -18.80 -2.12 1.74
CA GLN A 651 -19.03 -2.24 3.17
C GLN A 651 -18.20 -1.22 3.97
N ARG A 652 -16.92 -1.05 3.62
CA ARG A 652 -16.01 -0.05 4.22
C ARG A 652 -16.57 1.37 4.11
N LYS A 653 -17.11 1.75 2.93
CA LYS A 653 -17.73 3.06 2.74
C LYS A 653 -18.91 3.30 3.67
N VAL A 654 -19.71 2.28 3.95
CA VAL A 654 -20.83 2.38 4.88
C VAL A 654 -20.33 2.62 6.30
N ILE A 655 -19.41 1.77 6.78
CA ILE A 655 -18.86 1.86 8.13
C ILE A 655 -18.10 3.18 8.34
N TYR A 656 -17.24 3.57 7.40
CA TYR A 656 -16.47 4.81 7.53
C TYR A 656 -17.35 6.04 7.48
N ARG A 657 -18.44 6.04 6.72
CA ARG A 657 -19.43 7.12 6.73
C ARG A 657 -20.15 7.20 8.08
N GLN A 658 -20.63 6.08 8.62
CA GLN A 658 -21.25 6.05 9.94
C GLN A 658 -20.28 6.54 11.03
N ARG A 659 -19.01 6.12 10.91
CA ARG A 659 -17.97 6.57 11.82
C ARG A 659 -17.70 8.07 11.70
N ASP A 660 -17.69 8.62 10.49
CA ASP A 660 -17.57 10.06 10.23
C ASP A 660 -18.74 10.82 10.86
N GLU A 661 -19.97 10.35 10.68
CA GLU A 661 -21.18 10.96 11.26
C GLU A 661 -21.12 10.96 12.78
N LEU A 662 -20.62 9.87 13.41
CA LEU A 662 -20.37 9.80 14.84
C LEU A 662 -19.30 10.78 15.31
N LEU A 663 -18.18 10.92 14.57
CA LEU A 663 -17.10 11.85 14.90
C LEU A 663 -17.52 13.32 14.73
N GLU A 664 -18.33 13.62 13.73
CA GLU A 664 -18.79 14.97 13.42
C GLU A 664 -19.98 15.41 14.28
N GLY A 665 -20.83 14.48 14.69
CA GLY A 665 -22.00 14.75 15.52
C GLY A 665 -21.60 15.23 16.92
N GLU A 666 -22.21 16.32 17.38
CA GLU A 666 -22.08 16.79 18.78
C GLU A 666 -23.00 16.00 19.70
N ASP A 667 -24.16 15.60 19.22
CA ASP A 667 -25.18 14.85 19.97
C ASP A 667 -25.61 13.59 19.19
N VAL A 668 -25.39 12.43 19.80
CA VAL A 668 -25.75 11.10 19.27
C VAL A 668 -26.95 10.48 20.00
N SER A 669 -27.58 11.20 20.94
CA SER A 669 -28.63 10.67 21.80
C SER A 669 -29.84 10.12 21.05
N ALA A 670 -30.25 10.80 19.96
CA ALA A 670 -31.34 10.33 19.12
C ALA A 670 -31.01 8.99 18.46
N THR A 671 -29.81 8.86 17.89
CA THR A 671 -29.33 7.61 17.28
C THR A 671 -29.26 6.47 18.29
N VAL A 672 -28.76 6.73 19.50
CA VAL A 672 -28.71 5.72 20.57
C VAL A 672 -30.13 5.32 21.01
N ALA A 673 -31.09 6.27 21.09
CA ALA A 673 -32.47 5.99 21.42
C ALA A 673 -33.13 5.10 20.34
N ASP A 674 -32.90 5.39 19.06
CA ASP A 674 -33.43 4.59 17.96
C ASP A 674 -32.84 3.16 17.97
N ILE A 675 -31.53 3.03 18.16
CA ILE A 675 -30.86 1.72 18.26
C ILE A 675 -31.41 0.92 19.43
N ARG A 676 -31.60 1.57 20.60
CA ARG A 676 -32.16 0.94 21.78
C ARG A 676 -33.59 0.46 21.54
N GLU A 677 -34.39 1.25 20.84
CA GLU A 677 -35.77 0.86 20.49
C GLU A 677 -35.77 -0.37 19.55
N ASP A 678 -34.93 -0.38 18.55
CA ASP A 678 -34.76 -1.52 17.62
C ASP A 678 -34.36 -2.80 18.39
N VAL A 679 -33.38 -2.72 19.29
CA VAL A 679 -32.89 -3.87 20.07
C VAL A 679 -33.97 -4.41 21.00
N VAL A 680 -34.64 -3.54 21.74
CA VAL A 680 -35.72 -3.94 22.64
C VAL A 680 -36.90 -4.57 21.86
N GLN A 681 -37.25 -3.99 20.73
CA GLN A 681 -38.30 -4.55 19.87
C GLN A 681 -37.89 -5.94 19.33
N SER A 682 -36.68 -6.10 18.84
CA SER A 682 -36.18 -7.40 18.32
C SER A 682 -36.14 -8.48 19.41
N MET A 683 -35.71 -8.12 20.63
CA MET A 683 -35.68 -9.02 21.78
C MET A 683 -37.09 -9.46 22.19
N VAL A 684 -38.00 -8.52 22.33
CA VAL A 684 -39.41 -8.86 22.72
C VAL A 684 -40.08 -9.71 21.64
N LEU A 685 -39.92 -9.38 20.35
CA LEU A 685 -40.50 -10.14 19.23
C LEU A 685 -39.95 -11.56 19.10
N ALA A 686 -38.68 -11.80 19.51
CA ALA A 686 -38.09 -13.13 19.53
C ALA A 686 -38.77 -14.07 20.53
N HIS A 687 -39.19 -13.55 21.69
CA HIS A 687 -39.81 -14.32 22.75
C HIS A 687 -41.35 -14.27 22.74
N VAL A 688 -41.91 -13.18 22.20
CA VAL A 688 -43.33 -12.90 22.14
C VAL A 688 -43.73 -12.53 20.68
N PRO A 689 -43.80 -13.49 19.76
CA PRO A 689 -44.19 -13.23 18.38
C PRO A 689 -45.62 -12.72 18.29
N PRO A 690 -45.95 -11.66 17.54
CA PRO A 690 -47.26 -11.03 17.45
C PRO A 690 -48.39 -11.96 16.94
N GLU A 691 -48.02 -12.99 16.17
CA GLU A 691 -48.94 -13.93 15.55
C GLU A 691 -49.16 -15.20 16.41
N SER A 692 -48.48 -15.30 17.56
CA SER A 692 -48.57 -16.43 18.49
C SER A 692 -49.64 -16.19 19.59
N ILE A 693 -50.14 -17.26 20.15
CA ILE A 693 -51.09 -17.22 21.31
C ILE A 693 -50.26 -17.13 22.61
N ASP A 694 -50.86 -16.57 23.63
CA ASP A 694 -50.24 -16.29 24.97
C ASP A 694 -49.55 -17.51 25.58
N GLU A 695 -50.04 -18.73 25.32
CA GLU A 695 -49.46 -19.99 25.81
C GLU A 695 -48.12 -20.35 25.15
N GLN A 696 -47.81 -19.71 24.02
CA GLN A 696 -46.57 -19.91 23.27
C GLN A 696 -45.49 -18.84 23.61
N TRP A 697 -45.82 -17.86 24.43
CA TRP A 697 -44.87 -16.80 24.79
C TRP A 697 -43.84 -17.29 25.81
N ASP A 698 -42.58 -17.10 25.51
CA ASP A 698 -41.49 -17.42 26.45
C ASP A 698 -41.13 -16.20 27.31
N LEU A 699 -42.07 -15.83 28.20
CA LEU A 699 -41.87 -14.73 29.12
C LEU A 699 -40.69 -14.94 30.06
N ALA A 700 -40.45 -16.18 30.50
CA ALA A 700 -39.32 -16.50 31.37
C ALA A 700 -37.97 -16.42 30.64
N GLY A 701 -37.91 -16.67 29.33
CA GLY A 701 -36.78 -16.41 28.46
C GLY A 701 -36.51 -14.91 28.36
N LEU A 702 -37.53 -14.13 28.07
CA LEU A 702 -37.46 -12.67 27.98
C LEU A 702 -36.98 -12.02 29.29
N GLU A 703 -37.53 -12.44 30.45
CA GLU A 703 -37.08 -11.95 31.76
C GLU A 703 -35.59 -12.22 31.99
N ARG A 704 -35.13 -13.43 31.70
CA ARG A 704 -33.72 -13.81 31.82
C ARG A 704 -32.81 -13.00 30.89
N GLU A 705 -33.24 -12.78 29.66
CA GLU A 705 -32.48 -12.00 28.67
C GLU A 705 -32.43 -10.53 29.09
N LEU A 706 -33.52 -9.93 29.54
CA LEU A 706 -33.55 -8.57 30.08
C LEU A 706 -32.63 -8.41 31.29
N GLU A 707 -32.61 -9.41 32.20
CA GLU A 707 -31.70 -9.38 33.34
C GLU A 707 -30.23 -9.54 32.95
N SER A 708 -29.93 -10.47 32.02
CA SER A 708 -28.55 -10.71 31.56
C SER A 708 -28.01 -9.54 30.77
N GLU A 709 -28.81 -8.94 29.88
CA GLU A 709 -28.36 -7.95 28.91
C GLU A 709 -28.43 -6.50 29.42
N PHE A 710 -29.51 -6.17 30.13
CA PHE A 710 -29.74 -4.82 30.65
C PHE A 710 -29.54 -4.71 32.17
N GLY A 711 -29.47 -5.83 32.87
CA GLY A 711 -29.48 -5.84 34.33
C GLY A 711 -30.83 -5.40 34.89
N LEU A 712 -31.90 -5.60 34.11
CA LEU A 712 -33.27 -5.18 34.42
C LEU A 712 -34.13 -6.39 34.79
N SER A 713 -34.48 -6.52 36.05
CA SER A 713 -35.37 -7.56 36.55
C SER A 713 -36.83 -7.08 36.47
N LEU A 714 -37.61 -7.67 35.57
CA LEU A 714 -39.04 -7.42 35.41
C LEU A 714 -39.82 -8.68 35.72
N GLU A 715 -40.96 -8.55 36.39
CA GLU A 715 -41.89 -9.66 36.70
C GLU A 715 -43.04 -9.64 35.67
N LEU A 716 -42.71 -10.02 34.40
CA LEU A 716 -43.67 -9.93 33.26
C LEU A 716 -44.90 -10.80 33.46
N LYS A 717 -44.75 -11.96 34.07
CA LYS A 717 -45.88 -12.83 34.39
C LYS A 717 -46.87 -12.16 35.34
N GLN A 718 -46.40 -11.57 36.45
CA GLN A 718 -47.26 -10.88 37.42
C GLN A 718 -47.90 -9.63 36.82
N TRP A 719 -47.13 -8.91 35.98
CA TRP A 719 -47.65 -7.75 35.26
C TRP A 719 -48.79 -8.15 34.29
N LEU A 720 -48.59 -9.25 33.53
CA LEU A 720 -49.59 -9.77 32.60
C LEU A 720 -50.90 -10.23 33.33
N GLU A 721 -50.78 -10.88 34.48
CA GLU A 721 -51.95 -11.30 35.32
C GLU A 721 -52.79 -10.10 35.80
N GLN A 722 -52.20 -8.92 35.94
CA GLN A 722 -52.87 -7.68 36.34
C GLN A 722 -53.53 -6.94 35.17
N GLN A 723 -53.15 -7.23 33.93
CA GLN A 723 -53.67 -6.60 32.72
C GLN A 723 -54.60 -7.58 31.98
N HIS A 724 -55.89 -7.39 32.14
CA HIS A 724 -56.93 -8.25 31.55
C HIS A 724 -57.06 -8.02 30.04
N GLU A 725 -56.29 -8.38 29.16
CA GLU A 725 -56.31 -8.22 27.67
C GLU A 725 -55.00 -7.61 27.11
N ALA A 726 -53.85 -7.87 27.74
CA ALA A 726 -52.58 -7.42 27.20
C ALA A 726 -52.14 -8.28 26.00
N ASP A 727 -51.90 -7.64 24.88
CA ASP A 727 -51.35 -8.23 23.68
C ASP A 727 -49.80 -8.11 23.65
N ALA A 728 -49.16 -8.70 22.64
CA ALA A 728 -47.68 -8.58 22.42
C ALA A 728 -47.23 -7.12 22.35
N GLY A 729 -48.09 -6.22 21.82
CA GLY A 729 -47.79 -4.78 21.75
C GLY A 729 -47.79 -4.09 23.13
N ALA A 730 -48.63 -4.56 24.06
CA ALA A 730 -48.67 -4.05 25.44
C ALA A 730 -47.40 -4.48 26.20
N ILE A 731 -46.94 -5.73 26.04
CA ILE A 731 -45.64 -6.20 26.60
C ILE A 731 -44.46 -5.38 26.06
N LEU A 732 -44.43 -5.18 24.75
CA LEU A 732 -43.40 -4.35 24.12
C LEU A 732 -43.39 -2.92 24.67
N THR A 733 -44.57 -2.32 24.84
CA THR A 733 -44.68 -0.97 25.37
C THR A 733 -44.22 -0.89 26.83
N TYR A 734 -44.55 -1.90 27.64
CA TYR A 734 -44.16 -1.98 29.05
C TYR A 734 -42.60 -2.14 29.18
N VAL A 735 -42.03 -3.09 28.46
CA VAL A 735 -40.57 -3.33 28.48
C VAL A 735 -39.82 -2.09 27.99
N ARG A 736 -40.26 -1.47 26.90
CA ARG A 736 -39.71 -0.22 26.37
C ARG A 736 -39.74 0.91 27.40
N GLY A 737 -40.87 1.05 28.13
CA GLY A 737 -41.01 2.02 29.20
C GLY A 737 -39.98 1.81 30.31
N ALA A 738 -39.86 0.58 30.81
CA ALA A 738 -38.93 0.21 31.88
C ALA A 738 -37.44 0.42 31.47
N VAL A 739 -37.06 0.04 30.23
CA VAL A 739 -35.70 0.29 29.71
C VAL A 739 -35.45 1.79 29.60
N ASN A 740 -36.38 2.58 29.07
CA ASN A 740 -36.23 4.03 28.96
C ASN A 740 -36.09 4.71 30.32
N GLU A 741 -36.87 4.33 31.32
CA GLU A 741 -36.76 4.85 32.69
C GLU A 741 -35.36 4.55 33.29
N MET A 742 -34.83 3.34 33.05
CA MET A 742 -33.48 2.97 33.50
C MET A 742 -32.40 3.87 32.86
N PHE A 743 -32.50 4.11 31.55
CA PHE A 743 -31.52 4.98 30.88
C PHE A 743 -31.64 6.45 31.29
N GLN A 744 -32.86 6.97 31.49
CA GLN A 744 -33.08 8.32 32.05
C GLN A 744 -32.53 8.47 33.47
N ALA A 745 -32.71 7.47 34.32
CA ALA A 745 -32.13 7.46 35.65
C ALA A 745 -30.58 7.52 35.58
N LYS A 746 -29.97 6.76 34.69
CA LYS A 746 -28.52 6.81 34.45
C LYS A 746 -28.04 8.17 33.93
N GLU A 747 -28.72 8.74 32.96
CA GLU A 747 -28.39 10.06 32.43
C GLU A 747 -28.47 11.15 33.48
N THR A 748 -29.51 11.07 34.34
CA THR A 748 -29.67 11.99 35.48
C THR A 748 -28.50 11.88 36.47
N GLN A 749 -28.00 10.67 36.69
CA GLN A 749 -26.89 10.40 37.60
C GLN A 749 -25.52 10.84 37.03
N ILE A 750 -25.30 10.64 35.73
CA ILE A 750 -24.01 10.91 35.04
C ILE A 750 -23.88 12.37 34.63
N GLY A 751 -25.00 12.99 34.29
CA GLY A 751 -25.08 14.28 33.61
C GLY A 751 -25.06 14.11 32.08
N SER A 752 -25.88 14.90 31.40
CA SER A 752 -26.11 14.75 29.92
C SER A 752 -24.86 14.91 29.09
N GLU A 753 -23.94 15.85 29.40
CA GLU A 753 -22.73 16.07 28.65
C GLU A 753 -21.78 14.87 28.70
N THR A 754 -21.54 14.34 29.91
CA THR A 754 -20.71 13.14 30.10
C THR A 754 -21.35 11.92 29.45
N MET A 755 -22.68 11.80 29.48
CA MET A 755 -23.40 10.71 28.82
C MET A 755 -23.20 10.76 27.29
N ARG A 756 -23.29 11.92 26.66
CA ARG A 756 -23.05 12.09 25.21
C ARG A 756 -21.62 11.69 24.82
N GLN A 757 -20.62 12.08 25.62
CA GLN A 757 -19.23 11.68 25.37
C GLN A 757 -19.05 10.16 25.49
N LEU A 758 -19.67 9.57 26.48
CA LEU A 758 -19.61 8.14 26.74
C LEU A 758 -20.32 7.33 25.63
N GLU A 759 -21.51 7.74 25.21
CA GLU A 759 -22.23 7.14 24.09
C GLU A 759 -21.40 7.16 22.81
N LYS A 760 -20.82 8.30 22.48
CA LYS A 760 -19.96 8.46 21.33
C LYS A 760 -18.73 7.55 21.39
N HIS A 761 -18.07 7.50 22.55
CA HIS A 761 -16.88 6.66 22.73
C HIS A 761 -17.21 5.17 22.61
N ILE A 762 -18.31 4.72 23.21
CA ILE A 762 -18.73 3.32 23.13
C ILE A 762 -19.11 2.95 21.71
N MET A 763 -19.92 3.78 21.05
CA MET A 763 -20.30 3.53 19.65
C MET A 763 -19.07 3.39 18.75
N LEU A 764 -18.11 4.27 18.86
CA LEU A 764 -16.85 4.19 18.08
C LEU A 764 -16.08 2.91 18.41
N THR A 765 -15.94 2.56 19.68
CA THR A 765 -15.21 1.37 20.13
C THR A 765 -15.85 0.09 19.61
N VAL A 766 -17.17 -0.02 19.75
CA VAL A 766 -17.92 -1.22 19.29
C VAL A 766 -17.86 -1.34 17.77
N VAL A 767 -18.07 -0.24 17.04
CA VAL A 767 -17.97 -0.24 15.57
C VAL A 767 -16.57 -0.66 15.11
N ASP A 768 -15.51 -0.12 15.74
CA ASP A 768 -14.13 -0.43 15.37
C ASP A 768 -13.79 -1.89 15.65
N ASN A 769 -14.22 -2.45 16.78
CA ASN A 769 -13.97 -3.86 17.11
C ASN A 769 -14.76 -4.80 16.18
N ALA A 770 -16.04 -4.54 16.01
CA ALA A 770 -16.88 -5.34 15.10
C ALA A 770 -16.36 -5.31 13.65
N TRP A 771 -15.86 -4.15 13.20
CA TRP A 771 -15.27 -4.02 11.86
C TRP A 771 -13.97 -4.81 11.71
N LYS A 772 -13.09 -4.82 12.72
CA LYS A 772 -11.86 -5.64 12.72
C LYS A 772 -12.18 -7.13 12.61
N ASP A 773 -13.14 -7.60 13.42
CA ASP A 773 -13.58 -9.00 13.37
C ASP A 773 -14.19 -9.35 12.01
N HIS A 774 -14.98 -8.43 11.45
CA HIS A 774 -15.56 -8.61 10.13
C HIS A 774 -14.50 -8.72 9.04
N LEU A 775 -13.44 -7.90 9.07
CA LEU A 775 -12.33 -8.00 8.12
C LEU A 775 -11.65 -9.37 8.21
N SER A 776 -11.43 -9.91 9.41
CA SER A 776 -10.89 -11.27 9.60
C SER A 776 -11.82 -12.33 9.02
N ASN A 777 -13.13 -12.24 9.28
CA ASN A 777 -14.11 -13.17 8.74
C ASN A 777 -14.19 -13.10 7.20
N MET A 778 -14.05 -11.90 6.62
CA MET A 778 -13.99 -11.71 5.16
C MET A 778 -12.73 -12.32 4.55
N ASP A 779 -11.58 -12.26 5.24
CA ASP A 779 -10.36 -12.90 4.79
C ASP A 779 -10.48 -14.44 4.85
N TYR A 780 -11.07 -14.99 5.90
CA TYR A 780 -11.36 -16.43 5.99
C TYR A 780 -12.34 -16.87 4.90
N LEU A 781 -13.42 -16.11 4.67
CA LEU A 781 -14.38 -16.39 3.61
C LEU A 781 -13.71 -16.40 2.23
N ARG A 782 -12.83 -15.43 1.96
CA ARG A 782 -12.09 -15.34 0.69
C ARG A 782 -11.21 -16.56 0.45
N GLN A 783 -10.54 -17.08 1.47
CA GLN A 783 -9.70 -18.28 1.36
C GLN A 783 -10.53 -19.54 1.11
N GLY A 784 -11.68 -19.66 1.80
CA GLY A 784 -12.54 -20.84 1.70
C GLY A 784 -13.47 -20.87 0.47
N ILE A 785 -13.79 -19.73 -0.12
CA ILE A 785 -14.85 -19.62 -1.14
C ILE A 785 -14.54 -20.39 -2.45
N TYR A 786 -13.28 -20.66 -2.75
CA TYR A 786 -12.90 -21.42 -3.94
C TYR A 786 -13.38 -22.87 -3.88
N LEU A 787 -13.59 -23.43 -2.69
CA LEU A 787 -14.14 -24.78 -2.51
C LEU A 787 -15.58 -24.90 -3.01
N VAL A 788 -16.34 -23.80 -3.03
CA VAL A 788 -17.72 -23.75 -3.56
C VAL A 788 -17.73 -24.01 -5.09
N GLY A 789 -16.59 -23.81 -5.77
CA GLY A 789 -16.43 -24.17 -7.18
C GLY A 789 -16.64 -25.66 -7.47
N TYR A 790 -16.32 -26.55 -6.53
CA TYR A 790 -16.60 -28.00 -6.65
C TYR A 790 -18.10 -28.29 -6.67
N ALA A 791 -18.92 -27.46 -6.03
CA ALA A 791 -20.40 -27.54 -6.06
C ALA A 791 -21.02 -26.83 -7.28
N GLN A 792 -20.24 -26.52 -8.34
CA GLN A 792 -20.67 -25.85 -9.57
C GLN A 792 -21.31 -24.45 -9.35
N GLN A 793 -21.04 -23.79 -8.23
CA GLN A 793 -21.46 -22.42 -7.97
C GLN A 793 -20.36 -21.43 -8.39
N ASP A 794 -20.76 -20.23 -8.82
CA ASP A 794 -19.81 -19.16 -9.10
C ASP A 794 -19.23 -18.61 -7.76
N PRO A 795 -17.91 -18.78 -7.51
CA PRO A 795 -17.31 -18.36 -6.27
C PRO A 795 -17.50 -16.87 -5.97
N LYS A 796 -17.58 -16.01 -7.00
CA LYS A 796 -17.79 -14.56 -6.82
C LYS A 796 -19.20 -14.24 -6.33
N GLN A 797 -20.21 -14.90 -6.89
CA GLN A 797 -21.59 -14.70 -6.45
C GLN A 797 -21.80 -15.26 -5.04
N ALA A 798 -21.22 -16.42 -4.75
CA ALA A 798 -21.22 -17.01 -3.43
C ALA A 798 -20.55 -16.07 -2.40
N PHE A 799 -19.35 -15.55 -2.71
CA PHE A 799 -18.64 -14.61 -1.85
C PHE A 799 -19.49 -13.35 -1.58
N LYS A 800 -20.09 -12.77 -2.61
CA LYS A 800 -20.93 -11.57 -2.46
C LYS A 800 -22.13 -11.82 -1.56
N ARG A 801 -22.78 -12.99 -1.67
CA ARG A 801 -23.94 -13.36 -0.87
C ARG A 801 -23.54 -13.58 0.59
N GLU A 802 -22.51 -14.39 0.85
CA GLU A 802 -22.07 -14.69 2.21
C GLU A 802 -21.47 -13.47 2.91
N SER A 803 -20.70 -12.65 2.19
CA SER A 803 -20.19 -11.40 2.75
C SER A 803 -21.28 -10.41 3.11
N PHE A 804 -22.39 -10.34 2.35
CA PHE A 804 -23.53 -9.51 2.70
C PHE A 804 -24.22 -10.02 3.97
N LYS A 805 -24.36 -11.35 4.12
CA LYS A 805 -24.93 -11.96 5.33
C LYS A 805 -24.08 -11.63 6.56
N LEU A 806 -22.76 -11.86 6.49
CA LEU A 806 -21.82 -11.53 7.57
C LEU A 806 -21.86 -10.04 7.95
N PHE A 807 -21.98 -9.17 6.95
CA PHE A 807 -22.06 -7.72 7.18
C PHE A 807 -23.36 -7.33 7.88
N SER A 808 -24.49 -7.91 7.47
CA SER A 808 -25.79 -7.67 8.11
C SER A 808 -25.80 -8.15 9.55
N GLU A 809 -25.27 -9.34 9.82
CA GLU A 809 -25.13 -9.90 11.17
C GLU A 809 -24.24 -9.02 12.06
N MET A 810 -23.13 -8.49 11.49
CA MET A 810 -22.25 -7.54 12.19
C MET A 810 -23.02 -6.26 12.59
N LEU A 811 -23.82 -5.68 11.69
CA LEU A 811 -24.57 -4.45 11.99
C LEU A 811 -25.58 -4.65 13.10
N GLU A 812 -26.29 -5.77 13.11
CA GLU A 812 -27.24 -6.09 14.21
C GLU A 812 -26.49 -6.35 15.53
N ARG A 813 -25.33 -7.03 15.48
CA ARG A 813 -24.49 -7.23 16.66
C ARG A 813 -24.00 -5.88 17.24
N ILE A 814 -23.56 -4.93 16.37
CA ILE A 814 -23.17 -3.58 16.82
C ILE A 814 -24.29 -2.91 17.62
N LYS A 815 -25.53 -2.94 17.11
CA LYS A 815 -26.67 -2.35 17.82
C LYS A 815 -26.84 -2.95 19.21
N THR A 816 -26.82 -4.27 19.29
CA THR A 816 -27.00 -5.00 20.56
C THR A 816 -25.86 -4.70 21.53
N GLU A 817 -24.60 -4.78 21.11
CA GLU A 817 -23.43 -4.53 21.96
C GLU A 817 -23.38 -3.09 22.47
N VAL A 818 -23.73 -2.09 21.65
CA VAL A 818 -23.79 -0.68 22.09
C VAL A 818 -24.78 -0.52 23.24
N VAL A 819 -26.00 -1.06 23.08
CA VAL A 819 -27.04 -0.94 24.10
C VAL A 819 -26.67 -1.70 25.37
N GLN A 820 -26.12 -2.91 25.26
CA GLN A 820 -25.64 -3.72 26.37
C GLN A 820 -24.54 -3.01 27.16
N MET A 821 -23.53 -2.48 26.48
CA MET A 821 -22.42 -1.76 27.14
C MET A 821 -22.93 -0.54 27.88
N LEU A 822 -23.82 0.26 27.26
CA LEU A 822 -24.43 1.42 27.91
C LEU A 822 -25.31 1.02 29.09
N ALA A 823 -26.02 -0.11 28.98
CA ALA A 823 -26.85 -0.64 30.06
C ALA A 823 -26.03 -1.14 31.26
N ARG A 824 -24.87 -1.75 31.03
CA ARG A 824 -24.01 -2.34 32.07
C ARG A 824 -23.06 -1.36 32.74
N ILE A 825 -22.88 -0.15 32.20
CA ILE A 825 -22.01 0.85 32.82
C ILE A 825 -22.53 1.19 34.23
N ARG A 826 -21.66 1.04 35.21
CA ARG A 826 -21.85 1.50 36.58
C ARG A 826 -20.86 2.61 36.88
N ILE A 827 -21.35 3.72 37.38
CA ILE A 827 -20.49 4.77 37.89
C ILE A 827 -20.00 4.35 39.25
N ARG A 828 -18.72 4.35 39.44
CA ARG A 828 -18.10 4.17 40.76
C ARG A 828 -18.00 5.53 41.44
N SER A 829 -18.32 5.58 42.70
CA SER A 829 -18.10 6.78 43.50
C SER A 829 -16.60 7.05 43.65
N GLU A 830 -16.23 8.31 43.87
CA GLU A 830 -14.82 8.69 44.15
C GLU A 830 -14.22 7.85 45.31
N GLU A 831 -15.04 7.46 46.27
CA GLU A 831 -14.64 6.59 47.37
C GLU A 831 -14.32 5.16 46.91
N GLU A 832 -15.10 4.61 45.98
CA GLU A 832 -14.87 3.28 45.39
C GLU A 832 -13.63 3.28 44.47
N VAL A 833 -13.38 4.35 43.72
CA VAL A 833 -12.15 4.50 42.90
C VAL A 833 -10.93 4.59 43.80
N ALA A 834 -10.98 5.43 44.87
CA ALA A 834 -9.90 5.53 45.83
C ALA A 834 -9.66 4.22 46.60
N ALA A 835 -10.71 3.46 46.90
CA ALA A 835 -10.59 2.14 47.53
C ALA A 835 -9.93 1.11 46.61
N MET A 836 -10.26 1.11 45.31
CA MET A 836 -9.61 0.23 44.32
C MET A 836 -8.14 0.61 44.06
N GLU A 837 -7.82 1.89 43.98
CA GLU A 837 -6.43 2.32 43.81
C GLU A 837 -5.60 1.93 45.03
N ALA A 838 -6.16 2.06 46.24
CA ALA A 838 -5.55 1.61 47.47
C ALA A 838 -5.37 0.07 47.50
N GLU A 839 -6.31 -0.67 46.93
CA GLU A 839 -6.23 -2.15 46.85
C GLU A 839 -5.23 -2.60 45.80
N GLN A 840 -5.17 -1.95 44.64
CA GLN A 840 -4.14 -2.16 43.62
C GLN A 840 -2.74 -1.84 44.13
N GLN A 841 -2.58 -0.75 44.85
CA GLN A 841 -1.31 -0.41 45.52
C GLN A 841 -0.90 -1.47 46.53
N ARG A 842 -1.84 -1.93 47.37
CA ARG A 842 -1.58 -3.03 48.33
C ARG A 842 -1.23 -4.34 47.64
N MET A 843 -1.86 -4.63 46.51
CA MET A 843 -1.57 -5.82 45.73
C MET A 843 -0.18 -5.74 45.06
N ALA A 844 0.17 -4.58 44.50
CA ALA A 844 1.50 -4.29 43.96
C ALA A 844 2.59 -4.37 45.04
N GLU A 845 2.33 -3.81 46.24
CA GLU A 845 3.24 -3.94 47.38
C GLU A 845 3.39 -5.39 47.88
N ARG A 846 2.29 -6.16 47.87
CA ARG A 846 2.34 -7.61 48.20
C ARG A 846 3.15 -8.40 47.19
N LEU A 847 2.97 -8.12 45.88
CA LEU A 847 3.73 -8.76 44.80
C LEU A 847 5.22 -8.38 44.90
N GLN A 848 5.51 -7.12 45.19
CA GLN A 848 6.88 -6.63 45.39
C GLN A 848 7.55 -7.24 46.62
N LYS A 849 6.83 -7.37 47.73
CA LYS A 849 7.30 -8.07 48.91
C LYS A 849 7.50 -9.59 48.70
N GLN A 850 6.65 -10.20 47.89
CA GLN A 850 6.75 -11.60 47.50
C GLN A 850 7.94 -11.85 46.56
N MET A 851 8.19 -10.94 45.64
CA MET A 851 9.41 -10.96 44.79
C MET A 851 10.70 -10.76 45.59
N LEU A 852 10.68 -9.88 46.62
CA LEU A 852 11.81 -9.67 47.48
C LEU A 852 12.04 -10.84 48.45
N ALA A 853 11.01 -11.62 48.80
CA ALA A 853 11.10 -12.78 49.70
C ALA A 853 11.55 -14.06 48.98
N THR A 854 11.41 -14.16 47.66
CA THR A 854 11.80 -15.32 46.85
C THR A 854 13.20 -15.22 46.25
N GLY A 855 14.03 -14.32 46.74
CA GLY A 855 15.49 -14.23 46.53
C GLY A 855 16.01 -14.70 45.19
N GLY A 856 16.24 -13.77 44.27
CA GLY A 856 17.20 -13.97 43.16
C GLY A 856 16.58 -14.06 41.76
N GLY A 857 16.83 -13.04 41.00
CA GLY A 857 16.55 -13.03 39.53
C GLY A 857 16.23 -11.60 39.06
N ALA A 858 17.05 -11.09 38.21
CA ALA A 858 16.99 -9.74 37.67
C ALA A 858 15.61 -9.31 37.15
N PRO A 859 15.26 -8.04 37.23
CA PRO A 859 13.98 -7.53 36.75
C PRO A 859 13.90 -7.55 35.24
N VAL A 860 12.87 -8.18 34.71
CA VAL A 860 12.44 -8.02 33.32
C VAL A 860 11.47 -6.83 33.31
N ASP A 861 11.89 -5.73 32.69
CA ASP A 861 11.03 -4.61 32.38
C ASP A 861 9.98 -5.03 31.34
N ALA A 862 8.81 -5.42 31.80
CA ALA A 862 7.70 -5.80 30.91
C ALA A 862 6.34 -5.45 31.51
N PHE A 863 6.18 -4.26 32.13
CA PHE A 863 4.85 -3.70 32.39
C PHE A 863 4.98 -2.17 32.58
N ALA A 864 5.19 -1.46 31.48
CA ALA A 864 5.04 0.01 31.47
C ALA A 864 4.48 0.44 30.11
N SER A 865 3.21 0.17 29.87
CA SER A 865 2.44 0.93 28.88
C SER A 865 0.94 0.66 29.05
N ALA A 866 0.37 1.20 30.09
CA ALA A 866 -1.07 1.54 30.14
C ALA A 866 -1.30 2.42 31.39
N ALA A 867 -0.88 3.67 31.29
CA ALA A 867 -1.39 4.71 32.16
C ALA A 867 -1.63 5.94 31.30
N VAL A 868 -2.90 6.26 31.10
CA VAL A 868 -3.38 7.52 30.55
C VAL A 868 -3.02 8.59 31.55
N GLU A 869 -2.20 9.56 31.15
CA GLU A 869 -1.95 10.81 31.90
C GLU A 869 -2.98 11.87 31.53
N PRO A 870 -3.50 12.61 32.51
CA PRO A 870 -4.29 13.81 32.23
C PRO A 870 -3.38 15.01 31.97
N SER A 871 -3.76 15.81 31.00
CA SER A 871 -3.15 17.05 30.53
C SER A 871 -2.97 18.10 31.64
N GLY A 872 -1.81 18.75 31.66
CA GLY A 872 -1.61 19.98 32.40
C GLY A 872 -0.19 20.52 32.40
N ALA A 873 0.05 21.50 31.50
CA ALA A 873 0.94 22.67 31.61
C ALA A 873 2.40 22.56 32.01
N ALA A 874 3.22 22.88 31.00
CA ALA A 874 4.35 23.86 30.99
C ALA A 874 5.63 23.64 31.82
N THR A 875 6.70 23.77 31.05
CA THR A 875 8.05 24.30 31.31
C THR A 875 9.18 23.37 31.76
N GLY A 876 10.25 23.43 31.00
CA GLY A 876 11.61 23.23 31.49
C GLY A 876 12.41 22.12 30.81
N LEU A 877 13.15 22.48 29.79
CA LEU A 877 14.29 21.76 29.26
C LEU A 877 15.30 21.39 30.38
N ALA A 878 15.62 20.12 30.53
CA ALA A 878 16.82 19.66 31.22
C ALA A 878 17.62 18.73 30.30
N PRO A 879 18.96 18.85 30.30
CA PRO A 879 19.79 18.20 29.30
C PRO A 879 20.00 16.72 29.57
N ARG A 880 20.13 15.93 28.49
CA ARG A 880 20.51 14.51 28.52
C ARG A 880 21.86 14.32 29.20
N PRO A 881 22.06 13.33 30.05
CA PRO A 881 23.39 12.98 30.55
C PRO A 881 24.21 12.33 29.45
N GLN A 882 25.36 12.91 29.18
CA GLN A 882 26.42 12.28 28.39
C GLN A 882 27.02 11.11 29.22
N SER A 883 27.08 9.95 28.61
CA SER A 883 27.81 8.82 29.19
C SER A 883 29.30 8.99 28.96
N ASP A 884 30.00 9.52 29.92
CA ASP A 884 31.45 9.48 30.03
C ASP A 884 31.89 8.15 30.62
N GLY A 885 32.06 7.15 29.74
CA GLY A 885 32.83 5.95 30.03
C GLY A 885 34.06 5.89 29.10
N PRO A 886 35.22 5.44 29.55
CA PRO A 886 36.40 5.38 28.71
C PRO A 886 36.15 4.45 27.51
N LYS A 887 36.41 4.93 26.29
CA LYS A 887 36.32 4.15 25.05
C LYS A 887 37.32 2.99 25.12
N VAL A 888 36.81 1.76 25.29
CA VAL A 888 37.61 0.53 25.30
C VAL A 888 37.93 0.13 23.86
N GLY A 889 39.19 0.01 23.53
CA GLY A 889 39.66 -0.41 22.20
C GLY A 889 39.32 -1.88 21.94
N ARG A 890 39.08 -2.24 20.71
CA ARG A 890 38.66 -3.59 20.25
C ARG A 890 39.61 -4.73 20.72
N ASN A 891 40.90 -4.39 20.93
CA ASN A 891 41.90 -5.34 21.39
C ASN A 891 42.26 -5.23 22.90
N ASP A 892 41.65 -4.32 23.63
CA ASP A 892 41.89 -4.15 25.05
C ASP A 892 41.23 -5.25 25.91
N PRO A 893 41.68 -5.49 27.14
CA PRO A 893 41.02 -6.41 28.05
C PRO A 893 39.60 -5.98 28.34
N CYS A 894 38.66 -6.91 28.33
CA CYS A 894 37.27 -6.60 28.56
C CYS A 894 37.03 -6.11 30.02
N PRO A 895 36.31 -5.00 30.23
CA PRO A 895 36.04 -4.45 31.57
C PRO A 895 35.30 -5.40 32.53
N CYS A 896 34.67 -6.46 31.99
CA CYS A 896 33.94 -7.45 32.79
C CYS A 896 34.84 -8.40 33.63
N GLY A 897 36.16 -8.26 33.56
CA GLY A 897 37.08 -9.12 34.34
C GLY A 897 37.27 -10.54 33.82
N SER A 898 36.76 -10.88 32.60
CA SER A 898 36.87 -12.21 32.00
C SER A 898 38.26 -12.62 31.50
N GLY A 899 39.24 -11.68 31.50
CA GLY A 899 40.60 -11.91 30.96
C GLY A 899 40.67 -12.01 29.43
N LYS A 900 39.52 -11.90 28.73
CA LYS A 900 39.45 -11.93 27.24
C LYS A 900 39.51 -10.53 26.67
N LYS A 901 40.02 -10.40 25.43
CA LYS A 901 39.96 -9.14 24.68
C LYS A 901 38.52 -8.72 24.42
N TYR A 902 38.20 -7.41 24.40
CA TYR A 902 36.87 -6.87 24.25
C TYR A 902 36.15 -7.48 23.03
N LYS A 903 36.81 -7.61 21.89
CA LYS A 903 36.27 -8.24 20.64
C LYS A 903 35.89 -9.74 20.78
N HIS A 904 36.41 -10.43 21.81
CA HIS A 904 36.13 -11.85 22.09
C HIS A 904 35.24 -12.05 23.33
N CYS A 905 34.66 -10.96 23.84
CA CYS A 905 33.75 -10.94 24.97
C CYS A 905 32.54 -10.03 24.66
N HIS A 906 32.41 -8.87 25.27
CA HIS A 906 31.27 -7.96 25.07
C HIS A 906 31.26 -7.19 23.73
N GLY A 907 32.40 -7.15 23.03
CA GLY A 907 32.52 -6.58 21.67
C GLY A 907 32.30 -7.60 20.54
N GLN A 908 31.73 -8.77 20.82
CA GLN A 908 31.43 -9.79 19.78
C GLN A 908 30.14 -9.47 19.02
N LEU A 909 29.32 -8.54 19.52
CA LEU A 909 28.03 -8.11 18.96
C LEU A 909 28.04 -6.65 18.46
N ALA A 910 29.23 -6.04 18.27
CA ALA A 910 29.39 -4.71 17.72
C ALA A 910 30.10 -4.75 16.35
#